data_56ab67176f6760f33c34c189182957f0
#
_entry.id   56ab67176f6760f33c34c189182957f0
#
_cell.length_a   1.000
_cell.length_b   1.000
_cell.length_c   1.000
_cell.angle_alpha   90.00
_cell.angle_beta   90.00
_cell.angle_gamma   90.00
#
_symmetry.space_group_name_H-M   'P 1'
#
loop_
_entity.id
_entity.type
_entity.pdbx_description
1 polymer ?
#
loop_
_entity_poly.entity_id
_entity_poly.type
_entity_poly.pdbx_seq_one_letter_code
_entity_poly.pdbx_strand_id
1 'polypeptide(L)'
;MEKKTFYITTPIYYPSDKLHIGHSYCTVATDAIARYKRLQGYDVMFLTGTDEHGQKIETKAKEAGMTPQAFVDHIVEGEKGILDLWKLMNISNDRFIRTTDDYHCAAVQKIFKTMYEKGDIYKGTYKGKYCTPCESFWTESQLVDGKCPDCGREVKDAEEEAYFFRLSKYADRIQHLLEDTDFLQPRTRVNEMVNNFIKPGLEDLCVSRTSFSWGIPVDFDPGHVVYVWVDALFNYCTALGFDNDKYNDYDKYWPADYHIVGKEIVRFHSIIWPAMLMSMGMPLPKHVYGHGWLVIDGGKMSKSKGNVVDPYALSEMFGVDALRFFLLRTFPFGSDGNFSNELLIGTINTDLANKLGNLVSRTTGMAEKYFGGKLPVQREDAPEDCELKKMACALRDRYQAEMDKLQLQNGLDEVFKVIDRANKYIDETAPWALGKDESKRERLTAVLYNLLETIRICTTLLLPVMPDTCDKIFAKLGADEACRSWDNANVWGVLPNQAVISKGENLFPRIDVDEALAKLNELQEQQKKAALPAVELEPYVEDEVDFDTFLKSDFRAVKIKNCEAVKKSDKLLKFTLDDGSGTDRIILSGIHQYYEPEQLIGKTAIAILNLPPRKMMGIPSCGMLISAVHKEKGEEKLHLMLFETFADFVHIDDSVPAGAKLC
;
A
#
# COMPACT_ATOMS: atom_id res chain seq x y z
N MET A 1 8.82 -36.37 -14.56
CA MET A 1 8.45 -35.29 -15.46
C MET A 1 9.02 -34.00 -14.84
N GLU A 2 9.63 -33.14 -15.63
CA GLU A 2 10.09 -31.83 -15.20
C GLU A 2 8.86 -30.99 -14.76
N LYS A 3 8.97 -30.33 -13.61
CA LYS A 3 7.86 -29.49 -13.11
C LYS A 3 7.69 -28.28 -14.03
N LYS A 4 6.45 -27.87 -14.29
CA LYS A 4 6.20 -26.59 -14.96
C LYS A 4 6.69 -25.45 -14.07
N THR A 5 7.41 -24.49 -14.64
CA THR A 5 7.85 -23.27 -13.96
C THR A 5 6.73 -22.25 -13.89
N PHE A 6 6.79 -21.40 -12.86
CA PHE A 6 5.90 -20.25 -12.70
C PHE A 6 6.66 -19.11 -12.03
N TYR A 7 6.81 -18.01 -12.73
CA TYR A 7 7.50 -16.82 -12.20
C TYR A 7 6.51 -15.69 -11.93
N ILE A 8 6.44 -15.26 -10.68
CA ILE A 8 5.56 -14.19 -10.24
C ILE A 8 6.33 -13.16 -9.41
N THR A 9 5.97 -11.89 -9.57
CA THR A 9 6.65 -10.79 -8.86
C THR A 9 5.65 -9.82 -8.24
N THR A 10 6.03 -9.22 -7.11
CA THR A 10 5.47 -7.93 -6.68
C THR A 10 6.17 -6.78 -7.41
N PRO A 11 5.75 -5.51 -7.28
CA PRO A 11 6.65 -4.40 -7.50
C PRO A 11 7.77 -4.43 -6.46
N ILE A 12 8.90 -3.82 -6.78
CA ILE A 12 9.88 -3.51 -5.74
C ILE A 12 9.46 -2.22 -5.03
N TYR A 13 9.52 -2.24 -3.69
CA TYR A 13 8.95 -1.18 -2.86
C TYR A 13 9.94 -0.07 -2.60
N TYR A 14 9.48 1.19 -2.69
CA TYR A 14 10.33 2.36 -2.50
C TYR A 14 10.51 2.64 -0.99
N PRO A 15 11.72 2.43 -0.41
CA PRO A 15 11.94 2.47 1.03
C PRO A 15 12.17 3.90 1.54
N SER A 16 11.30 4.82 1.13
CA SER A 16 11.35 6.20 1.64
C SER A 16 10.72 6.33 3.02
N ASP A 17 10.05 5.28 3.50
CA ASP A 17 9.43 5.17 4.82
C ASP A 17 8.94 3.74 5.07
N LYS A 18 8.47 3.42 6.32
CA LYS A 18 7.88 2.10 6.65
C LYS A 18 6.67 1.80 5.76
N LEU A 19 6.54 0.53 5.38
CA LEU A 19 5.43 0.06 4.57
C LEU A 19 4.13 0.03 5.38
N HIS A 20 3.00 0.14 4.70
CA HIS A 20 1.65 0.12 5.28
C HIS A 20 0.81 -1.02 4.71
N ILE A 21 -0.40 -1.20 5.21
CA ILE A 21 -1.31 -2.29 4.85
C ILE A 21 -1.55 -2.42 3.33
N GLY A 22 -1.50 -1.32 2.56
CA GLY A 22 -1.63 -1.36 1.10
C GLY A 22 -0.49 -2.12 0.40
N HIS A 23 0.75 -2.00 0.92
CA HIS A 23 1.88 -2.79 0.44
C HIS A 23 1.72 -4.26 0.84
N SER A 24 1.28 -4.52 2.08
CA SER A 24 0.97 -5.87 2.55
C SER A 24 -0.12 -6.53 1.70
N TYR A 25 -1.13 -5.79 1.25
CA TYR A 25 -2.18 -6.30 0.38
C TYR A 25 -1.62 -6.88 -0.93
N CYS A 26 -0.79 -6.10 -1.63
CA CYS A 26 -0.13 -6.55 -2.86
C CYS A 26 0.72 -7.80 -2.62
N THR A 27 1.58 -7.77 -1.58
CA THR A 27 2.52 -8.84 -1.31
C THR A 27 1.82 -10.12 -0.84
N VAL A 28 0.81 -10.01 0.02
CA VAL A 28 0.00 -11.15 0.48
C VAL A 28 -0.79 -11.78 -0.66
N ALA A 29 -1.35 -10.97 -1.58
CA ALA A 29 -2.04 -11.50 -2.74
C ALA A 29 -1.09 -12.25 -3.67
N THR A 30 0.09 -11.70 -3.92
CA THR A 30 1.12 -12.36 -4.74
C THR A 30 1.62 -13.66 -4.07
N ASP A 31 1.83 -13.63 -2.75
CA ASP A 31 2.21 -14.82 -1.97
C ASP A 31 1.14 -15.91 -2.02
N ALA A 32 -0.14 -15.54 -1.90
CA ALA A 32 -1.23 -16.51 -2.00
C ALA A 32 -1.29 -17.17 -3.39
N ILE A 33 -1.04 -16.41 -4.46
CA ILE A 33 -0.95 -16.96 -5.82
C ILE A 33 0.26 -17.89 -5.96
N ALA A 34 1.43 -17.48 -5.44
CA ALA A 34 2.63 -18.31 -5.44
C ALA A 34 2.43 -19.62 -4.68
N ARG A 35 1.84 -19.57 -3.47
CA ARG A 35 1.50 -20.76 -2.68
C ARG A 35 0.47 -21.65 -3.38
N TYR A 36 -0.53 -21.05 -4.03
CA TYR A 36 -1.51 -21.78 -4.81
C TYR A 36 -0.85 -22.57 -5.97
N LYS A 37 0.08 -21.94 -6.71
CA LYS A 37 0.81 -22.62 -7.79
C LYS A 37 1.77 -23.68 -7.25
N ARG A 38 2.43 -23.46 -6.11
CA ARG A 38 3.21 -24.53 -5.45
C ARG A 38 2.35 -25.71 -5.02
N LEU A 39 1.16 -25.43 -4.47
CA LEU A 39 0.20 -26.48 -4.09
C LEU A 39 -0.22 -27.33 -5.32
N GLN A 40 -0.33 -26.70 -6.50
CA GLN A 40 -0.57 -27.39 -7.78
C GLN A 40 0.66 -28.12 -8.33
N GLY A 41 1.80 -28.07 -7.66
CA GLY A 41 3.04 -28.77 -8.04
C GLY A 41 3.95 -28.02 -9.00
N TYR A 42 3.71 -26.72 -9.28
CA TYR A 42 4.62 -25.90 -10.06
C TYR A 42 5.94 -25.67 -9.33
N ASP A 43 7.00 -25.46 -10.09
CA ASP A 43 8.27 -24.92 -9.61
C ASP A 43 8.18 -23.38 -9.69
N VAL A 44 7.95 -22.76 -8.55
CA VAL A 44 7.61 -21.33 -8.46
C VAL A 44 8.83 -20.51 -8.06
N MET A 45 9.10 -19.46 -8.81
CA MET A 45 9.96 -18.34 -8.41
C MET A 45 9.08 -17.15 -8.02
N PHE A 46 9.14 -16.74 -6.76
CA PHE A 46 8.48 -15.54 -6.26
C PHE A 46 9.51 -14.49 -5.88
N LEU A 47 9.54 -13.38 -6.64
CA LEU A 47 10.44 -12.25 -6.43
C LEU A 47 9.71 -11.07 -5.81
N THR A 48 10.33 -10.47 -4.80
CA THR A 48 10.00 -9.15 -4.27
C THR A 48 11.30 -8.38 -3.99
N GLY A 49 11.23 -7.11 -3.60
CA GLY A 49 12.44 -6.33 -3.33
C GLY A 49 12.18 -4.87 -3.04
N THR A 50 13.25 -4.08 -3.11
CA THR A 50 13.23 -2.64 -2.85
C THR A 50 13.88 -1.84 -3.96
N ASP A 51 13.24 -0.71 -4.31
CA ASP A 51 13.74 0.32 -5.22
C ASP A 51 14.38 1.43 -4.38
N GLU A 52 15.71 1.49 -4.34
CA GLU A 52 16.46 2.22 -3.32
C GLU A 52 17.14 3.49 -3.81
N HIS A 53 17.11 3.77 -5.10
CA HIS A 53 17.72 4.94 -5.70
C HIS A 53 16.73 6.11 -5.87
N GLY A 54 17.28 7.31 -6.17
CA GLY A 54 16.49 8.48 -6.53
C GLY A 54 16.57 9.64 -5.55
N GLN A 55 16.12 10.81 -6.04
CA GLN A 55 16.22 12.09 -5.33
C GLN A 55 15.49 12.09 -3.98
N LYS A 56 14.35 11.42 -3.90
CA LYS A 56 13.55 11.39 -2.67
C LYS A 56 14.27 10.65 -1.53
N ILE A 57 14.98 9.55 -1.84
CA ILE A 57 15.81 8.84 -0.85
C ILE A 57 16.98 9.72 -0.41
N GLU A 58 17.70 10.35 -1.36
CA GLU A 58 18.81 11.26 -1.05
C GLU A 58 18.35 12.39 -0.12
N THR A 59 17.20 13.00 -0.42
CA THR A 59 16.61 14.08 0.42
C THR A 59 16.26 13.56 1.81
N LYS A 60 15.58 12.42 1.92
CA LYS A 60 15.19 11.83 3.21
C LYS A 60 16.38 11.39 4.05
N ALA A 61 17.39 10.83 3.43
CA ALA A 61 18.65 10.49 4.11
C ALA A 61 19.33 11.74 4.69
N LYS A 62 19.39 12.82 3.91
CA LYS A 62 19.94 14.11 4.36
C LYS A 62 19.12 14.69 5.54
N GLU A 63 17.79 14.66 5.47
CA GLU A 63 16.90 15.07 6.57
C GLU A 63 17.14 14.24 7.84
N ALA A 64 17.45 12.94 7.69
CA ALA A 64 17.77 12.04 8.80
C ALA A 64 19.23 12.12 9.28
N GLY A 65 20.09 12.94 8.64
CA GLY A 65 21.52 13.03 8.95
C GLY A 65 22.31 11.77 8.62
N MET A 66 21.85 10.97 7.66
CA MET A 66 22.41 9.68 7.24
C MET A 66 22.93 9.72 5.79
N THR A 67 23.81 8.79 5.43
CA THR A 67 24.07 8.50 4.02
C THR A 67 22.84 7.80 3.40
N PRO A 68 22.59 7.96 2.08
CA PRO A 68 21.47 7.28 1.43
C PRO A 68 21.49 5.76 1.63
N GLN A 69 22.67 5.11 1.54
CA GLN A 69 22.82 3.68 1.79
C GLN A 69 22.40 3.30 3.23
N ALA A 70 22.94 4.01 4.23
CA ALA A 70 22.60 3.73 5.62
C ALA A 70 21.11 3.97 5.92
N PHE A 71 20.50 4.93 5.23
CA PHE A 71 19.06 5.20 5.36
C PHE A 71 18.22 4.05 4.81
N VAL A 72 18.51 3.56 3.58
CA VAL A 72 17.77 2.43 3.02
C VAL A 72 18.02 1.13 3.78
N ASP A 73 19.26 0.89 4.25
CA ASP A 73 19.57 -0.25 5.11
C ASP A 73 18.74 -0.24 6.40
N HIS A 74 18.58 0.93 7.01
CA HIS A 74 17.75 1.09 8.20
C HIS A 74 16.26 0.77 7.93
N ILE A 75 15.71 1.18 6.79
CA ILE A 75 14.31 0.92 6.44
C ILE A 75 14.10 -0.55 6.02
N VAL A 76 15.05 -1.14 5.31
CA VAL A 76 14.94 -2.51 4.77
C VAL A 76 15.25 -3.56 5.83
N GLU A 77 16.39 -3.44 6.51
CA GLU A 77 16.97 -4.45 7.40
C GLU A 77 16.86 -4.09 8.89
N GLY A 78 16.51 -2.83 9.20
CA GLY A 78 16.36 -2.37 10.58
C GLY A 78 15.18 -3.02 11.31
N GLU A 79 15.10 -2.78 12.61
CA GLU A 79 14.01 -3.31 13.47
C GLU A 79 12.63 -2.88 12.94
N LYS A 80 11.73 -3.86 12.78
CA LYS A 80 10.43 -3.67 12.10
C LYS A 80 10.57 -3.07 10.70
N GLY A 81 11.65 -3.39 10.01
CA GLY A 81 11.90 -3.04 8.62
C GLY A 81 11.08 -3.88 7.64
N ILE A 82 11.42 -3.75 6.34
CA ILE A 82 10.67 -4.45 5.28
C ILE A 82 10.85 -5.96 5.38
N LEU A 83 12.07 -6.43 5.63
CA LEU A 83 12.34 -7.87 5.77
C LEU A 83 11.62 -8.49 6.98
N ASP A 84 11.61 -7.78 8.11
CA ASP A 84 10.87 -8.21 9.29
C ASP A 84 9.35 -8.24 9.01
N LEU A 85 8.83 -7.27 8.27
CA LEU A 85 7.42 -7.25 7.88
C LEU A 85 7.05 -8.46 7.01
N TRP A 86 7.87 -8.80 6.02
CA TRP A 86 7.60 -9.96 5.16
C TRP A 86 7.70 -11.27 5.94
N LYS A 87 8.65 -11.37 6.87
CA LYS A 87 8.74 -12.51 7.79
C LYS A 87 7.51 -12.60 8.70
N LEU A 88 7.08 -11.48 9.30
CA LEU A 88 5.87 -11.43 10.13
C LEU A 88 4.64 -11.89 9.34
N MET A 89 4.45 -11.35 8.12
CA MET A 89 3.32 -11.66 7.26
C MET A 89 3.39 -13.05 6.62
N ASN A 90 4.38 -13.87 6.97
CA ASN A 90 4.62 -15.22 6.44
C ASN A 90 4.68 -15.23 4.90
N ILE A 91 5.43 -14.26 4.33
CA ILE A 91 5.65 -14.18 2.88
C ILE A 91 6.70 -15.21 2.45
N SER A 92 6.39 -16.00 1.43
CA SER A 92 7.19 -17.13 0.96
C SER A 92 8.00 -16.81 -0.30
N ASN A 93 8.51 -15.59 -0.42
CA ASN A 93 9.36 -15.20 -1.54
C ASN A 93 10.64 -16.03 -1.59
N ASP A 94 11.02 -16.45 -2.81
CA ASP A 94 12.24 -17.21 -3.05
C ASP A 94 13.44 -16.26 -3.17
N ARG A 95 13.20 -15.01 -3.58
CA ARG A 95 14.24 -14.00 -3.76
C ARG A 95 13.76 -12.61 -3.36
N PHE A 96 14.69 -11.88 -2.75
CA PHE A 96 14.54 -10.46 -2.43
C PHE A 96 15.68 -9.71 -3.11
N ILE A 97 15.37 -8.72 -3.95
CA ILE A 97 16.36 -7.89 -4.63
C ILE A 97 16.37 -6.48 -4.05
N ARG A 98 17.56 -5.91 -3.91
CA ARG A 98 17.79 -4.50 -3.64
C ARG A 98 18.39 -3.87 -4.89
N THR A 99 17.87 -2.72 -5.33
CA THR A 99 18.48 -2.07 -6.52
C THR A 99 19.88 -1.53 -6.25
N THR A 100 20.28 -1.45 -4.98
CA THR A 100 21.67 -1.16 -4.56
C THR A 100 22.61 -2.36 -4.61
N ASP A 101 22.14 -3.57 -4.91
CA ASP A 101 23.00 -4.74 -5.07
C ASP A 101 23.99 -4.53 -6.24
N ASP A 102 25.28 -4.76 -5.99
CA ASP A 102 26.35 -4.53 -6.98
C ASP A 102 26.12 -5.25 -8.31
N TYR A 103 25.63 -6.50 -8.28
CA TYR A 103 25.35 -7.27 -9.48
C TYR A 103 24.22 -6.65 -10.33
N HIS A 104 23.23 -6.06 -9.67
CA HIS A 104 22.12 -5.36 -10.33
C HIS A 104 22.63 -4.06 -10.96
N CYS A 105 23.35 -3.23 -10.20
CA CYS A 105 23.93 -1.97 -10.70
C CYS A 105 24.80 -2.21 -11.94
N ALA A 106 25.69 -3.21 -11.89
CA ALA A 106 26.57 -3.55 -13.01
C ALA A 106 25.78 -4.04 -14.24
N ALA A 107 24.73 -4.82 -14.05
CA ALA A 107 23.87 -5.28 -15.14
C ALA A 107 23.10 -4.11 -15.77
N VAL A 108 22.52 -3.21 -14.99
CA VAL A 108 21.77 -2.03 -15.48
C VAL A 108 22.68 -1.11 -16.29
N GLN A 109 23.94 -0.90 -15.88
CA GLN A 109 24.93 -0.14 -16.66
C GLN A 109 25.15 -0.74 -18.04
N LYS A 110 25.32 -2.07 -18.14
CA LYS A 110 25.48 -2.77 -19.43
C LYS A 110 24.21 -2.66 -20.30
N ILE A 111 23.05 -2.81 -19.69
CA ILE A 111 21.75 -2.70 -20.38
C ILE A 111 21.57 -1.29 -20.94
N PHE A 112 21.80 -0.25 -20.15
CA PHE A 112 21.71 1.13 -20.58
C PHE A 112 22.64 1.43 -21.74
N LYS A 113 23.90 0.99 -21.67
CA LYS A 113 24.89 1.11 -22.73
C LYS A 113 24.47 0.37 -23.99
N THR A 114 23.93 -0.85 -23.87
CA THR A 114 23.43 -1.64 -25.01
C THR A 114 22.29 -0.91 -25.74
N MET A 115 21.34 -0.33 -25.01
CA MET A 115 20.26 0.45 -25.63
C MET A 115 20.80 1.73 -26.28
N TYR A 116 21.83 2.37 -25.72
CA TYR A 116 22.50 3.51 -26.31
C TYR A 116 23.24 3.14 -27.59
N GLU A 117 24.01 2.08 -27.61
CA GLU A 117 24.74 1.59 -28.78
C GLU A 117 23.80 1.16 -29.95
N LYS A 118 22.60 0.67 -29.61
CA LYS A 118 21.53 0.39 -30.59
C LYS A 118 20.86 1.66 -31.14
N GLY A 119 21.13 2.82 -30.56
CA GLY A 119 20.52 4.09 -30.94
C GLY A 119 19.08 4.25 -30.43
N ASP A 120 18.62 3.38 -29.51
CA ASP A 120 17.33 3.51 -28.84
C ASP A 120 17.38 4.47 -27.64
N ILE A 121 18.59 4.74 -27.15
CA ILE A 121 18.84 5.86 -26.23
C ILE A 121 19.72 6.89 -26.97
N TYR A 122 19.42 8.18 -26.81
CA TYR A 122 20.17 9.28 -27.38
C TYR A 122 20.26 10.47 -26.41
N LYS A 123 21.28 11.31 -26.57
CA LYS A 123 21.52 12.49 -25.74
C LYS A 123 20.76 13.70 -26.29
N GLY A 124 20.12 14.45 -25.43
CA GLY A 124 19.36 15.66 -25.78
C GLY A 124 19.22 16.60 -24.58
N THR A 125 18.43 17.66 -24.74
CA THR A 125 18.12 18.59 -23.65
C THR A 125 16.65 18.46 -23.28
N TYR A 126 16.38 18.18 -22.03
CA TYR A 126 15.03 18.16 -21.51
C TYR A 126 14.60 19.56 -21.07
N LYS A 127 13.40 19.96 -21.50
CA LYS A 127 12.69 21.14 -21.02
C LYS A 127 11.25 20.76 -20.72
N GLY A 128 10.83 20.86 -19.47
CA GLY A 128 9.47 20.48 -19.09
C GLY A 128 9.19 20.59 -17.59
N LYS A 129 8.12 19.97 -17.14
CA LYS A 129 7.64 19.99 -15.75
C LYS A 129 8.03 18.72 -15.03
N TYR A 130 8.69 18.82 -13.90
CA TYR A 130 9.13 17.68 -13.08
C TYR A 130 8.35 17.60 -11.78
N CYS A 131 7.78 16.43 -11.52
CA CYS A 131 7.16 16.10 -10.24
C CYS A 131 8.16 15.36 -9.35
N THR A 132 8.74 16.02 -8.37
CA THR A 132 9.70 15.41 -7.43
C THR A 132 9.14 14.22 -6.65
N PRO A 133 7.86 14.24 -6.15
CA PRO A 133 7.32 13.10 -5.41
C PRO A 133 7.07 11.84 -6.24
N CYS A 134 6.80 11.98 -7.54
CA CYS A 134 6.58 10.85 -8.46
C CYS A 134 7.82 10.51 -9.28
N GLU A 135 8.86 11.34 -9.18
CA GLU A 135 10.07 11.28 -10.00
C GLU A 135 9.77 11.17 -11.50
N SER A 136 8.74 11.89 -11.93
CA SER A 136 8.19 11.83 -13.30
C SER A 136 8.23 13.18 -13.98
N PHE A 137 8.60 13.18 -15.26
CA PHE A 137 8.49 14.34 -16.12
C PHE A 137 7.14 14.35 -16.84
N TRP A 138 6.67 15.56 -17.07
CA TRP A 138 5.41 15.83 -17.74
C TRP A 138 5.59 16.97 -18.73
N THR A 139 4.95 16.86 -19.89
CA THR A 139 4.77 18.01 -20.78
C THR A 139 3.65 18.89 -20.22
N GLU A 140 3.62 20.15 -20.61
CA GLU A 140 2.56 21.11 -20.23
C GLU A 140 1.16 20.55 -20.56
N SER A 141 1.02 19.84 -21.70
CA SER A 141 -0.23 19.24 -22.16
C SER A 141 -0.70 18.03 -21.36
N GLN A 142 0.19 17.39 -20.59
CA GLN A 142 -0.11 16.24 -19.77
C GLN A 142 -0.52 16.60 -18.33
N LEU A 143 -0.32 17.87 -17.93
CA LEU A 143 -0.70 18.32 -16.61
C LEU A 143 -2.23 18.42 -16.47
N VAL A 144 -2.75 18.11 -15.28
CA VAL A 144 -4.14 18.32 -14.91
C VAL A 144 -4.21 19.53 -14.00
N ASP A 145 -4.85 20.61 -14.43
CA ASP A 145 -4.91 21.90 -13.74
C ASP A 145 -3.51 22.43 -13.32
N GLY A 146 -2.51 22.26 -14.20
CA GLY A 146 -1.13 22.68 -13.94
C GLY A 146 -0.36 21.81 -12.97
N LYS A 147 -0.91 20.65 -12.56
CA LYS A 147 -0.35 19.74 -11.55
C LYS A 147 -0.05 18.37 -12.15
N CYS A 148 0.76 17.59 -11.42
CA CYS A 148 1.09 16.22 -11.78
C CYS A 148 -0.17 15.35 -11.90
N PRO A 149 -0.41 14.68 -13.04
CA PRO A 149 -1.61 13.86 -13.23
C PRO A 149 -1.65 12.62 -12.33
N ASP A 150 -0.47 12.11 -11.89
CA ASP A 150 -0.40 10.91 -11.05
C ASP A 150 -0.72 11.19 -9.58
N CYS A 151 -0.25 12.34 -9.03
CA CYS A 151 -0.37 12.59 -7.58
C CYS A 151 -1.05 13.91 -7.22
N GLY A 152 -1.42 14.73 -8.22
CA GLY A 152 -2.10 16.02 -8.02
C GLY A 152 -1.24 17.12 -7.37
N ARG A 153 0.08 16.90 -7.20
CA ARG A 153 1.00 17.88 -6.60
C ARG A 153 1.57 18.83 -7.65
N GLU A 154 2.07 19.96 -7.18
CA GLU A 154 2.74 20.94 -8.03
C GLU A 154 4.00 20.38 -8.68
N VAL A 155 4.28 20.83 -9.89
CA VAL A 155 5.46 20.47 -10.68
C VAL A 155 6.37 21.69 -10.84
N LYS A 156 7.68 21.45 -11.00
CA LYS A 156 8.69 22.50 -11.17
C LYS A 156 9.19 22.51 -12.61
N ASP A 157 9.54 23.69 -13.12
CA ASP A 157 10.28 23.77 -14.38
C ASP A 157 11.65 23.10 -14.22
N ALA A 158 12.00 22.26 -15.20
CA ALA A 158 13.29 21.60 -15.26
C ALA A 158 13.86 21.72 -16.67
N GLU A 159 15.12 22.14 -16.76
CA GLU A 159 15.91 22.14 -17.99
C GLU A 159 17.26 21.52 -17.66
N GLU A 160 17.56 20.35 -18.27
CA GLU A 160 18.83 19.67 -18.10
C GLU A 160 19.23 18.89 -19.34
N GLU A 161 20.53 18.70 -19.53
CA GLU A 161 21.05 17.72 -20.50
C GLU A 161 20.71 16.32 -19.98
N ALA A 162 20.14 15.48 -20.84
CA ALA A 162 19.68 14.17 -20.42
C ALA A 162 19.74 13.17 -21.58
N TYR A 163 19.67 11.89 -21.25
CA TYR A 163 19.46 10.81 -22.19
C TYR A 163 17.98 10.50 -22.33
N PHE A 164 17.56 10.21 -23.57
CA PHE A 164 16.17 9.89 -23.92
C PHE A 164 16.08 8.49 -24.52
N PHE A 165 15.11 7.71 -24.07
CA PHE A 165 14.73 6.45 -24.68
C PHE A 165 13.64 6.70 -25.73
N ARG A 166 13.81 6.17 -26.95
CA ARG A 166 12.87 6.32 -28.08
C ARG A 166 11.59 5.52 -27.88
N LEU A 167 10.82 5.88 -26.86
CA LEU A 167 9.58 5.20 -26.49
C LEU A 167 8.56 5.30 -27.63
N SER A 168 8.52 6.44 -28.33
CA SER A 168 7.65 6.69 -29.50
C SER A 168 7.84 5.66 -30.62
N LYS A 169 9.05 5.12 -30.81
CA LYS A 169 9.37 4.07 -31.80
C LYS A 169 8.57 2.77 -31.58
N TYR A 170 8.14 2.52 -30.37
CA TYR A 170 7.47 1.29 -29.96
C TYR A 170 5.94 1.43 -29.83
N ALA A 171 5.38 2.62 -30.10
CA ALA A 171 3.99 2.95 -29.85
C ALA A 171 3.00 1.95 -30.48
N ASP A 172 3.13 1.66 -31.78
CA ASP A 172 2.23 0.73 -32.50
C ASP A 172 2.30 -0.69 -31.91
N ARG A 173 3.51 -1.16 -31.57
CA ARG A 173 3.70 -2.50 -31.02
C ARG A 173 3.10 -2.61 -29.62
N ILE A 174 3.21 -1.56 -28.81
CA ILE A 174 2.61 -1.49 -27.48
C ILE A 174 1.10 -1.43 -27.59
N GLN A 175 0.56 -0.64 -28.53
CA GLN A 175 -0.88 -0.59 -28.76
C GLN A 175 -1.43 -1.98 -29.08
N HIS A 176 -0.82 -2.70 -30.05
CA HIS A 176 -1.21 -4.07 -30.36
C HIS A 176 -1.10 -5.01 -29.16
N LEU A 177 -0.02 -4.90 -28.37
CA LEU A 177 0.14 -5.70 -27.17
C LEU A 177 -1.01 -5.49 -26.18
N LEU A 178 -1.43 -4.24 -25.98
CA LEU A 178 -2.48 -3.89 -25.02
C LEU A 178 -3.89 -4.23 -25.51
N GLU A 179 -4.18 -4.00 -26.81
CA GLU A 179 -5.54 -4.12 -27.33
C GLU A 179 -5.86 -5.54 -27.80
N ASP A 180 -4.89 -6.26 -28.38
CA ASP A 180 -5.09 -7.52 -29.08
C ASP A 180 -4.72 -8.76 -28.25
N THR A 181 -4.15 -8.57 -27.05
CA THR A 181 -3.76 -9.68 -26.16
C THR A 181 -4.32 -9.50 -24.75
N ASP A 182 -4.11 -10.50 -23.90
CA ASP A 182 -4.42 -10.46 -22.47
C ASP A 182 -3.22 -10.07 -21.59
N PHE A 183 -2.21 -9.45 -22.19
CA PHE A 183 -1.00 -9.00 -21.50
C PHE A 183 -1.30 -8.11 -20.28
N LEU A 184 -2.20 -7.13 -20.44
CA LEU A 184 -2.59 -6.25 -19.33
C LEU A 184 -3.98 -6.62 -18.78
N GLN A 185 -4.02 -6.87 -17.48
CA GLN A 185 -5.23 -7.25 -16.75
C GLN A 185 -5.44 -6.35 -15.52
N PRO A 186 -6.70 -6.10 -15.08
CA PRO A 186 -7.95 -6.39 -15.77
C PRO A 186 -8.17 -5.46 -16.99
N ARG A 187 -9.15 -5.75 -17.84
CA ARG A 187 -9.43 -5.00 -19.07
C ARG A 187 -9.67 -3.50 -18.87
N THR A 188 -10.15 -3.12 -17.68
CA THR A 188 -10.29 -1.70 -17.31
C THR A 188 -8.98 -0.93 -17.38
N ARG A 189 -7.85 -1.56 -17.04
CA ARG A 189 -6.50 -0.97 -17.12
C ARG A 189 -6.05 -0.75 -18.57
N VAL A 190 -6.42 -1.66 -19.47
CA VAL A 190 -6.16 -1.47 -20.90
C VAL A 190 -6.83 -0.20 -21.40
N ASN A 191 -8.12 -0.02 -21.12
CA ASN A 191 -8.86 1.17 -21.54
C ASN A 191 -8.24 2.46 -20.97
N GLU A 192 -7.79 2.43 -19.73
CA GLU A 192 -7.11 3.54 -19.07
C GLU A 192 -5.78 3.88 -19.78
N MET A 193 -4.93 2.90 -20.03
CA MET A 193 -3.63 3.10 -20.70
C MET A 193 -3.79 3.57 -22.13
N VAL A 194 -4.69 2.96 -22.88
CA VAL A 194 -4.93 3.33 -24.29
C VAL A 194 -5.48 4.75 -24.41
N ASN A 195 -6.47 5.12 -23.59
CA ASN A 195 -7.09 6.44 -23.68
C ASN A 195 -6.17 7.57 -23.19
N ASN A 196 -5.41 7.32 -22.11
CA ASN A 196 -4.64 8.38 -21.47
C ASN A 196 -3.23 8.54 -22.03
N PHE A 197 -2.64 7.49 -22.64
CA PHE A 197 -1.26 7.51 -23.07
C PHE A 197 -1.06 7.14 -24.55
N ILE A 198 -1.73 6.09 -25.07
CA ILE A 198 -1.50 5.64 -26.44
C ILE A 198 -2.15 6.58 -27.45
N LYS A 199 -3.44 6.91 -27.27
CA LYS A 199 -4.17 7.80 -28.21
C LYS A 199 -3.61 9.22 -28.29
N PRO A 200 -3.16 9.85 -27.19
CA PRO A 200 -2.48 11.14 -27.27
C PRO A 200 -1.13 11.09 -28.00
N GLY A 201 -0.52 9.90 -28.11
CA GLY A 201 0.80 9.65 -28.66
C GLY A 201 1.86 9.48 -27.58
N LEU A 202 2.74 8.51 -27.75
CA LEU A 202 3.87 8.30 -26.86
C LEU A 202 5.03 9.21 -27.27
N GLU A 203 5.53 9.97 -26.31
CA GLU A 203 6.75 10.77 -26.46
C GLU A 203 7.96 10.00 -25.94
N ASP A 204 9.16 10.39 -26.40
CA ASP A 204 10.41 9.80 -25.93
C ASP A 204 10.63 10.10 -24.45
N LEU A 205 11.08 9.08 -23.70
CA LEU A 205 11.20 9.13 -22.25
C LEU A 205 12.60 9.60 -21.84
N CYS A 206 12.68 10.60 -20.99
CA CYS A 206 13.93 10.99 -20.35
C CYS A 206 14.40 9.91 -19.37
N VAL A 207 15.59 9.34 -19.60
CA VAL A 207 16.11 8.16 -18.88
C VAL A 207 17.42 8.39 -18.12
N SER A 208 17.81 9.64 -17.92
CA SER A 208 18.92 9.99 -17.00
C SER A 208 18.65 11.27 -16.24
N ARG A 209 19.45 11.52 -15.21
CA ARG A 209 19.39 12.72 -14.36
C ARG A 209 20.79 13.23 -14.06
N THR A 210 20.89 14.57 -13.88
CA THR A 210 22.09 15.24 -13.40
C THR A 210 21.86 16.01 -12.10
N SER A 211 20.57 16.14 -11.67
CA SER A 211 20.16 16.97 -10.54
C SER A 211 20.41 16.34 -9.17
N PHE A 212 20.75 15.06 -9.10
CA PHE A 212 21.12 14.34 -7.87
C PHE A 212 22.14 13.23 -8.19
N SER A 213 22.78 12.67 -7.15
CA SER A 213 23.88 11.72 -7.30
C SER A 213 23.56 10.30 -6.82
N TRP A 214 22.48 10.12 -6.05
CA TRP A 214 22.09 8.81 -5.54
C TRP A 214 21.33 7.99 -6.59
N GLY A 215 22.08 7.22 -7.38
CA GLY A 215 21.58 6.41 -8.48
C GLY A 215 22.72 5.65 -9.15
N ILE A 216 22.41 4.80 -10.13
CA ILE A 216 23.40 4.06 -10.92
C ILE A 216 24.06 5.03 -11.90
N PRO A 217 25.38 5.28 -11.85
CA PRO A 217 26.03 6.17 -12.79
C PRO A 217 26.04 5.58 -14.21
N VAL A 218 25.87 6.41 -15.21
CA VAL A 218 26.09 6.04 -16.62
C VAL A 218 27.59 5.86 -16.83
N ASP A 219 28.06 4.64 -17.12
CA ASP A 219 29.48 4.28 -17.12
C ASP A 219 30.35 5.09 -18.10
N PHE A 220 29.78 5.45 -19.27
CA PHE A 220 30.45 6.24 -20.31
C PHE A 220 30.20 7.76 -20.18
N ASP A 221 29.35 8.21 -19.25
CA ASP A 221 29.09 9.61 -18.93
C ASP A 221 28.74 9.80 -17.45
N PRO A 222 29.74 9.75 -16.53
CA PRO A 222 29.54 9.69 -15.09
C PRO A 222 28.88 10.94 -14.47
N GLY A 223 28.67 12.00 -15.25
CA GLY A 223 27.85 13.15 -14.83
C GLY A 223 26.35 12.90 -14.77
N HIS A 224 25.92 11.76 -15.31
CA HIS A 224 24.53 11.33 -15.33
C HIS A 224 24.32 10.07 -14.48
N VAL A 225 23.18 10.00 -13.80
CA VAL A 225 22.68 8.77 -13.19
C VAL A 225 21.51 8.22 -14.01
N VAL A 226 21.38 6.90 -14.06
CA VAL A 226 20.29 6.21 -14.76
C VAL A 226 18.97 6.56 -14.07
N TYR A 227 17.93 6.78 -14.87
CA TYR A 227 16.58 7.04 -14.38
C TYR A 227 16.03 5.86 -13.58
N VAL A 228 15.44 6.16 -12.44
CA VAL A 228 14.96 5.17 -11.47
C VAL A 228 14.09 4.06 -12.09
N TRP A 229 13.26 4.37 -13.08
CA TRP A 229 12.42 3.34 -13.72
C TRP A 229 13.17 2.43 -14.70
N VAL A 230 14.30 2.85 -15.28
CA VAL A 230 15.18 1.91 -16.02
C VAL A 230 15.85 0.95 -15.04
N ASP A 231 16.36 1.50 -13.95
CA ASP A 231 16.92 0.76 -12.83
C ASP A 231 15.88 -0.23 -12.27
N ALA A 232 14.75 0.30 -11.77
CA ALA A 232 13.72 -0.49 -11.11
C ALA A 232 13.13 -1.61 -11.99
N LEU A 233 12.86 -1.38 -13.29
CA LEU A 233 12.18 -2.37 -14.12
C LEU A 233 13.06 -3.58 -14.48
N PHE A 234 14.36 -3.38 -14.67
CA PHE A 234 15.25 -4.51 -14.98
C PHE A 234 15.54 -5.43 -13.79
N ASN A 235 15.11 -5.08 -12.57
CA ASN A 235 15.20 -5.97 -11.41
C ASN A 235 14.63 -7.37 -11.69
N TYR A 236 13.54 -7.45 -12.43
CA TYR A 236 12.82 -8.69 -12.76
C TYR A 236 13.67 -9.69 -13.55
N CYS A 237 14.66 -9.21 -14.29
CA CYS A 237 15.58 -10.02 -15.07
C CYS A 237 16.90 -10.23 -14.34
N THR A 238 17.48 -9.16 -13.77
CA THR A 238 18.78 -9.23 -13.09
C THR A 238 18.73 -10.11 -11.85
N ALA A 239 17.60 -10.13 -11.13
CA ALA A 239 17.37 -11.05 -10.03
C ALA A 239 17.40 -12.54 -10.44
N LEU A 240 17.26 -12.85 -11.71
CA LEU A 240 17.38 -14.22 -12.26
C LEU A 240 18.77 -14.52 -12.84
N GLY A 241 19.66 -13.51 -12.93
CA GLY A 241 21.00 -13.68 -13.48
C GLY A 241 21.20 -13.08 -14.87
N PHE A 242 20.27 -12.25 -15.36
CA PHE A 242 20.46 -11.55 -16.63
C PHE A 242 21.60 -10.53 -16.52
N ASP A 243 22.57 -10.63 -17.42
CA ASP A 243 23.78 -9.79 -17.47
C ASP A 243 24.66 -9.79 -16.19
N ASN A 244 24.54 -10.82 -15.37
CA ASN A 244 25.38 -10.99 -14.19
C ASN A 244 25.62 -12.48 -13.86
N ASP A 245 26.63 -12.73 -13.02
CA ASP A 245 27.03 -14.08 -12.60
C ASP A 245 26.51 -14.47 -11.20
N LYS A 246 25.65 -13.65 -10.59
CA LYS A 246 25.12 -13.91 -9.24
C LYS A 246 24.16 -15.09 -9.23
N TYR A 247 23.32 -15.18 -10.27
CA TYR A 247 22.32 -16.22 -10.44
C TYR A 247 22.37 -16.79 -11.87
N ASN A 248 21.75 -17.94 -12.08
CA ASN A 248 21.69 -18.62 -13.37
C ASN A 248 20.28 -19.16 -13.69
N ASP A 249 19.26 -18.49 -13.17
CA ASP A 249 17.87 -18.91 -13.24
C ASP A 249 17.10 -18.26 -14.39
N TYR A 250 17.74 -17.35 -15.15
CA TYR A 250 17.07 -16.56 -16.19
C TYR A 250 16.40 -17.44 -17.24
N ASP A 251 17.12 -18.35 -17.86
CA ASP A 251 16.57 -19.22 -18.90
C ASP A 251 15.50 -20.20 -18.39
N LYS A 252 15.49 -20.46 -17.09
CA LYS A 252 14.52 -21.34 -16.45
C LYS A 252 13.18 -20.67 -16.19
N TYR A 253 13.19 -19.44 -15.74
CA TYR A 253 11.98 -18.77 -15.25
C TYR A 253 11.51 -17.60 -16.12
N TRP A 254 12.41 -16.93 -16.88
CA TRP A 254 11.97 -15.86 -17.77
C TRP A 254 11.33 -16.41 -19.06
N PRO A 255 10.24 -15.85 -19.58
CA PRO A 255 9.54 -14.65 -19.10
C PRO A 255 8.61 -14.89 -17.91
N ALA A 256 8.41 -13.85 -17.09
CA ALA A 256 7.51 -13.91 -15.96
C ALA A 256 6.07 -14.25 -16.38
N ASP A 257 5.39 -15.07 -15.57
CA ASP A 257 3.97 -15.37 -15.77
C ASP A 257 3.11 -14.16 -15.39
N TYR A 258 3.43 -13.52 -14.24
CA TYR A 258 2.74 -12.33 -13.79
C TYR A 258 3.67 -11.33 -13.12
N HIS A 259 3.54 -10.07 -13.51
CA HIS A 259 3.91 -8.92 -12.69
C HIS A 259 2.65 -8.38 -12.01
N ILE A 260 2.56 -8.52 -10.68
CA ILE A 260 1.47 -7.99 -9.88
C ILE A 260 1.86 -6.60 -9.41
N VAL A 261 1.09 -5.57 -9.78
CA VAL A 261 1.45 -4.17 -9.52
C VAL A 261 0.23 -3.36 -9.09
N GLY A 262 0.44 -2.31 -8.31
CA GLY A 262 -0.60 -1.33 -8.02
C GLY A 262 -0.98 -0.52 -9.26
N LYS A 263 -2.24 -0.11 -9.36
CA LYS A 263 -2.75 0.62 -10.54
C LYS A 263 -1.96 1.90 -10.87
N GLU A 264 -1.31 2.52 -9.88
CA GLU A 264 -0.51 3.74 -10.03
C GLU A 264 0.75 3.56 -10.86
N ILE A 265 1.28 2.33 -10.94
CA ILE A 265 2.51 2.03 -11.69
C ILE A 265 2.27 1.14 -12.91
N VAL A 266 1.00 0.91 -13.28
CA VAL A 266 0.63 0.13 -14.47
C VAL A 266 1.25 0.71 -15.73
N ARG A 267 1.31 2.05 -15.88
CA ARG A 267 1.93 2.70 -17.03
C ARG A 267 3.38 2.27 -17.24
N PHE A 268 4.15 2.20 -16.18
CA PHE A 268 5.56 1.80 -16.25
C PHE A 268 5.71 0.34 -16.67
N HIS A 269 4.85 -0.55 -16.16
CA HIS A 269 4.93 -1.99 -16.42
C HIS A 269 4.26 -2.43 -17.74
N SER A 270 3.29 -1.67 -18.24
CA SER A 270 2.54 -2.04 -19.44
C SER A 270 2.93 -1.27 -20.71
N ILE A 271 3.63 -0.14 -20.55
CA ILE A 271 4.08 0.70 -21.69
C ILE A 271 5.61 0.75 -21.74
N ILE A 272 6.25 1.21 -20.66
CA ILE A 272 7.70 1.49 -20.66
C ILE A 272 8.49 0.18 -20.61
N TRP A 273 8.14 -0.74 -19.72
CA TRP A 273 8.81 -2.02 -19.56
C TRP A 273 8.82 -2.87 -20.84
N PRO A 274 7.68 -3.14 -21.49
CA PRO A 274 7.70 -3.89 -22.75
C PRO A 274 8.48 -3.19 -23.85
N ALA A 275 8.47 -1.84 -23.92
CA ALA A 275 9.28 -1.11 -24.91
C ALA A 275 10.79 -1.33 -24.68
N MET A 276 11.26 -1.28 -23.43
CA MET A 276 12.66 -1.53 -23.10
C MET A 276 13.05 -2.99 -23.39
N LEU A 277 12.21 -3.96 -23.07
CA LEU A 277 12.44 -5.36 -23.44
C LEU A 277 12.48 -5.57 -24.94
N MET A 278 11.61 -4.91 -25.71
CA MET A 278 11.65 -4.92 -27.18
C MET A 278 12.93 -4.32 -27.72
N SER A 279 13.44 -3.24 -27.12
CA SER A 279 14.73 -2.64 -27.45
C SER A 279 15.89 -3.62 -27.20
N MET A 280 15.87 -4.30 -26.09
CA MET A 280 16.86 -5.33 -25.75
C MET A 280 16.74 -6.60 -26.62
N GLY A 281 15.59 -6.82 -27.27
CA GLY A 281 15.29 -8.06 -27.99
C GLY A 281 14.93 -9.23 -27.07
N MET A 282 14.45 -8.93 -25.87
CA MET A 282 14.08 -9.89 -24.83
C MET A 282 12.62 -10.31 -24.96
N PRO A 283 12.25 -11.53 -24.54
CA PRO A 283 10.86 -11.94 -24.39
C PRO A 283 10.11 -11.02 -23.42
N LEU A 284 8.82 -10.78 -23.71
CA LEU A 284 7.95 -10.02 -22.81
C LEU A 284 7.37 -10.92 -21.71
N PRO A 285 7.08 -10.38 -20.50
CA PRO A 285 6.29 -11.10 -19.51
C PRO A 285 4.93 -11.48 -20.10
N LYS A 286 4.33 -12.57 -19.61
CA LYS A 286 3.05 -13.06 -20.13
C LYS A 286 1.93 -12.10 -19.74
N HIS A 287 1.91 -11.65 -18.48
CA HIS A 287 0.87 -10.76 -17.99
C HIS A 287 1.41 -9.71 -17.02
N VAL A 288 0.77 -8.54 -17.06
CA VAL A 288 0.83 -7.50 -16.02
C VAL A 288 -0.57 -7.38 -15.42
N TYR A 289 -0.69 -7.53 -14.11
CA TYR A 289 -1.96 -7.38 -13.40
C TYR A 289 -1.95 -6.14 -12.51
N GLY A 290 -2.78 -5.15 -12.86
CA GLY A 290 -2.93 -3.89 -12.12
C GLY A 290 -4.03 -3.97 -11.06
N HIS A 291 -3.67 -4.28 -9.80
CA HIS A 291 -4.64 -4.34 -8.71
C HIS A 291 -5.11 -2.97 -8.24
N GLY A 292 -6.28 -2.92 -7.58
CA GLY A 292 -6.83 -1.70 -6.98
C GLY A 292 -6.15 -1.30 -5.67
N TRP A 293 -6.43 -0.10 -5.20
CA TRP A 293 -5.92 0.39 -3.91
C TRP A 293 -6.78 -0.05 -2.74
N LEU A 294 -6.16 -0.16 -1.58
CA LEU A 294 -6.87 -0.04 -0.31
C LEU A 294 -6.94 1.45 0.04
N VAL A 295 -8.17 1.95 0.13
CA VAL A 295 -8.46 3.35 0.48
C VAL A 295 -9.12 3.41 1.86
N ILE A 296 -9.02 4.56 2.52
CA ILE A 296 -9.73 4.86 3.77
C ILE A 296 -10.60 6.08 3.51
N ASP A 297 -11.90 6.00 3.85
CA ASP A 297 -12.88 7.06 3.61
C ASP A 297 -12.89 7.56 2.15
N GLY A 298 -12.70 6.63 1.20
CA GLY A 298 -12.64 6.93 -0.23
C GLY A 298 -11.35 7.62 -0.69
N GLY A 299 -10.37 7.83 0.20
CA GLY A 299 -9.11 8.48 -0.07
C GLY A 299 -7.89 7.56 0.02
N LYS A 300 -6.81 7.90 -0.71
CA LYS A 300 -5.53 7.18 -0.63
C LYS A 300 -4.91 7.34 0.76
N MET A 301 -4.36 6.24 1.31
CA MET A 301 -3.55 6.28 2.53
C MET A 301 -2.33 7.16 2.34
N SER A 302 -2.09 8.05 3.30
CA SER A 302 -0.93 8.93 3.29
C SER A 302 -0.50 9.25 4.72
N LYS A 303 0.81 9.17 4.99
CA LYS A 303 1.35 9.54 6.31
C LYS A 303 1.11 11.00 6.65
N SER A 304 1.18 11.89 5.66
CA SER A 304 0.86 13.31 5.85
C SER A 304 -0.59 13.58 6.29
N LYS A 305 -1.50 12.64 6.00
CA LYS A 305 -2.90 12.68 6.46
C LYS A 305 -3.12 11.94 7.79
N GLY A 306 -2.09 11.24 8.30
CA GLY A 306 -2.19 10.44 9.52
C GLY A 306 -3.19 9.28 9.44
N ASN A 307 -3.54 8.82 8.23
CA ASN A 307 -4.51 7.75 7.99
C ASN A 307 -3.88 6.43 7.54
N VAL A 308 -2.60 6.22 7.88
CA VAL A 308 -1.89 4.98 7.53
C VAL A 308 -2.21 3.88 8.54
N VAL A 309 -2.55 2.71 8.03
CA VAL A 309 -2.81 1.51 8.84
C VAL A 309 -1.54 0.67 8.93
N ASP A 310 -1.10 0.42 10.17
CA ASP A 310 0.11 -0.35 10.48
C ASP A 310 -0.19 -1.85 10.50
N PRO A 311 0.40 -2.65 9.59
CA PRO A 311 0.21 -4.10 9.56
C PRO A 311 0.78 -4.81 10.78
N TYR A 312 1.79 -4.27 11.47
CA TYR A 312 2.30 -4.84 12.71
C TYR A 312 1.25 -4.81 13.81
N ALA A 313 0.64 -3.65 14.05
CA ALA A 313 -0.40 -3.48 15.06
C ALA A 313 -1.61 -4.39 14.81
N LEU A 314 -2.05 -4.50 13.55
CA LEU A 314 -3.15 -5.40 13.19
C LEU A 314 -2.78 -6.88 13.38
N SER A 315 -1.55 -7.27 13.01
CA SER A 315 -1.08 -8.66 13.18
C SER A 315 -0.95 -9.07 14.64
N GLU A 316 -0.50 -8.16 15.50
CA GLU A 316 -0.42 -8.39 16.96
C GLU A 316 -1.81 -8.54 17.60
N MET A 317 -2.80 -7.76 17.14
CA MET A 317 -4.16 -7.80 17.71
C MET A 317 -5.00 -8.98 17.22
N PHE A 318 -4.90 -9.32 15.94
CA PHE A 318 -5.83 -10.24 15.29
C PHE A 318 -5.19 -11.52 14.76
N GLY A 319 -3.87 -11.57 14.72
CA GLY A 319 -3.10 -12.66 14.13
C GLY A 319 -2.89 -12.48 12.62
N VAL A 320 -1.76 -13.00 12.15
CA VAL A 320 -1.30 -12.83 10.75
C VAL A 320 -2.28 -13.48 9.76
N ASP A 321 -2.70 -14.72 10.01
CA ASP A 321 -3.61 -15.42 9.09
C ASP A 321 -4.98 -14.77 8.98
N ALA A 322 -5.49 -14.19 10.08
CA ALA A 322 -6.74 -13.45 10.05
C ALA A 322 -6.62 -12.17 9.20
N LEU A 323 -5.49 -11.48 9.29
CA LEU A 323 -5.21 -10.30 8.46
C LEU A 323 -5.03 -10.68 6.98
N ARG A 324 -4.27 -11.74 6.68
CA ARG A 324 -4.10 -12.28 5.32
C ARG A 324 -5.46 -12.64 4.70
N PHE A 325 -6.28 -13.37 5.45
CA PHE A 325 -7.63 -13.74 5.04
C PHE A 325 -8.50 -12.51 4.74
N PHE A 326 -8.54 -11.55 5.66
CA PHE A 326 -9.30 -10.32 5.47
C PHE A 326 -8.92 -9.59 4.19
N LEU A 327 -7.62 -9.40 3.93
CA LEU A 327 -7.12 -8.71 2.75
C LEU A 327 -7.57 -9.37 1.44
N LEU A 328 -7.60 -10.71 1.40
CA LEU A 328 -7.93 -11.46 0.20
C LEU A 328 -9.43 -11.76 0.05
N ARG A 329 -10.16 -11.77 1.18
CA ARG A 329 -11.58 -12.13 1.25
C ARG A 329 -12.52 -10.96 0.99
N THR A 330 -12.10 -9.76 1.40
CA THR A 330 -13.02 -8.62 1.51
C THR A 330 -13.07 -7.78 0.25
N PHE A 331 -11.95 -7.69 -0.50
CA PHE A 331 -11.83 -6.76 -1.61
C PHE A 331 -11.65 -7.49 -2.95
N PRO A 332 -12.38 -7.06 -4.01
CA PRO A 332 -12.10 -7.53 -5.36
C PRO A 332 -10.70 -7.08 -5.80
N PHE A 333 -9.82 -8.01 -6.19
CA PHE A 333 -8.41 -7.73 -6.43
C PHE A 333 -8.15 -6.68 -7.53
N GLY A 334 -8.98 -6.63 -8.55
CA GLY A 334 -8.86 -5.67 -9.67
C GLY A 334 -9.47 -4.28 -9.43
N SER A 335 -10.11 -4.03 -8.28
CA SER A 335 -10.82 -2.80 -7.94
C SER A 335 -10.37 -2.24 -6.60
N ASP A 336 -10.63 -0.94 -6.38
CA ASP A 336 -10.34 -0.31 -5.09
C ASP A 336 -11.22 -0.90 -3.98
N GLY A 337 -10.64 -1.09 -2.81
CA GLY A 337 -11.31 -1.56 -1.60
C GLY A 337 -11.28 -0.53 -0.50
N ASN A 338 -12.43 -0.23 0.12
CA ASN A 338 -12.50 0.68 1.26
C ASN A 338 -12.26 -0.09 2.56
N PHE A 339 -11.10 0.16 3.18
CA PHE A 339 -10.73 -0.44 4.46
C PHE A 339 -11.40 0.29 5.62
N SER A 340 -11.94 -0.46 6.58
CA SER A 340 -12.26 0.05 7.90
C SER A 340 -11.97 -0.99 9.00
N ASN A 341 -11.75 -0.53 10.22
CA ASN A 341 -11.52 -1.40 11.37
C ASN A 341 -12.74 -2.27 11.69
N GLU A 342 -13.94 -1.72 11.54
CA GLU A 342 -15.22 -2.42 11.72
C GLU A 342 -15.37 -3.56 10.72
N LEU A 343 -14.98 -3.32 9.46
CA LEU A 343 -15.04 -4.33 8.40
C LEU A 343 -14.06 -5.47 8.67
N LEU A 344 -12.85 -5.15 9.16
CA LEU A 344 -11.86 -6.16 9.57
C LEU A 344 -12.40 -7.03 10.69
N ILE A 345 -12.85 -6.43 11.81
CA ILE A 345 -13.37 -7.14 12.97
C ILE A 345 -14.61 -7.95 12.59
N GLY A 346 -15.52 -7.35 11.81
CA GLY A 346 -16.74 -8.01 11.32
C GLY A 346 -16.44 -9.24 10.47
N THR A 347 -15.49 -9.17 9.56
CA THR A 347 -15.06 -10.30 8.71
C THR A 347 -14.44 -11.43 9.56
N ILE A 348 -13.55 -11.09 10.51
CA ILE A 348 -12.95 -12.09 11.41
C ILE A 348 -14.03 -12.77 12.25
N ASN A 349 -14.92 -12.02 12.88
CA ASN A 349 -15.99 -12.57 13.70
C ASN A 349 -16.97 -13.44 12.90
N THR A 350 -17.37 -12.98 11.72
CA THR A 350 -18.39 -13.66 10.92
C THR A 350 -17.83 -14.89 10.22
N ASP A 351 -16.76 -14.73 9.44
CA ASP A 351 -16.28 -15.80 8.59
C ASP A 351 -15.30 -16.73 9.34
N LEU A 352 -14.35 -16.18 10.10
CA LEU A 352 -13.35 -17.02 10.77
C LEU A 352 -13.84 -17.59 12.10
N ALA A 353 -14.39 -16.78 13.01
CA ALA A 353 -14.84 -17.28 14.32
C ALA A 353 -16.15 -18.07 14.22
N ASN A 354 -17.21 -17.47 13.64
CA ASN A 354 -18.55 -18.05 13.67
C ASN A 354 -18.77 -19.14 12.60
N LYS A 355 -18.08 -19.08 11.43
CA LYS A 355 -18.25 -20.11 10.39
C LYS A 355 -17.16 -21.17 10.48
N LEU A 356 -15.92 -20.86 10.09
CA LEU A 356 -14.82 -21.83 10.03
C LEU A 356 -14.43 -22.35 11.42
N GLY A 357 -14.14 -21.47 12.36
CA GLY A 357 -13.70 -21.84 13.71
C GLY A 357 -14.77 -22.64 14.46
N ASN A 358 -16.03 -22.23 14.37
CA ASN A 358 -17.15 -22.93 14.96
C ASN A 358 -17.36 -24.33 14.33
N LEU A 359 -17.30 -24.44 13.00
CA LEU A 359 -17.41 -25.72 12.30
C LEU A 359 -16.33 -26.70 12.77
N VAL A 360 -15.07 -26.27 12.78
CA VAL A 360 -13.94 -27.11 13.25
C VAL A 360 -14.11 -27.50 14.70
N SER A 361 -14.37 -26.53 15.60
CA SER A 361 -14.47 -26.76 17.05
C SER A 361 -15.66 -27.68 17.43
N ARG A 362 -16.84 -27.47 16.81
CA ARG A 362 -18.02 -28.34 17.03
C ARG A 362 -17.77 -29.75 16.56
N THR A 363 -17.22 -29.90 15.33
CA THR A 363 -16.99 -31.22 14.74
C THR A 363 -15.96 -32.03 15.50
N THR A 364 -14.78 -31.43 15.76
CA THR A 364 -13.70 -32.11 16.51
C THR A 364 -14.09 -32.38 17.95
N GLY A 365 -14.80 -31.45 18.59
CA GLY A 365 -15.30 -31.63 19.96
C GLY A 365 -16.32 -32.76 20.09
N MET A 366 -17.21 -32.96 19.09
CA MET A 366 -18.13 -34.08 19.06
C MET A 366 -17.42 -35.41 18.78
N ALA A 367 -16.43 -35.42 17.89
CA ALA A 367 -15.61 -36.61 17.63
C ALA A 367 -14.85 -37.05 18.90
N GLU A 368 -14.29 -36.09 19.65
CA GLU A 368 -13.63 -36.37 20.89
C GLU A 368 -14.61 -36.86 21.99
N LYS A 369 -15.76 -36.16 22.13
CA LYS A 369 -16.78 -36.48 23.16
C LYS A 369 -17.40 -37.85 22.97
N TYR A 370 -17.77 -38.23 21.76
CA TYR A 370 -18.54 -39.44 21.49
C TYR A 370 -17.66 -40.65 21.15
N PHE A 371 -16.46 -40.42 20.65
CA PHE A 371 -15.56 -41.46 20.15
C PHE A 371 -14.14 -41.45 20.69
N GLY A 372 -13.85 -40.55 21.66
CA GLY A 372 -12.49 -40.36 22.18
C GLY A 372 -11.49 -39.94 21.09
N GLY A 373 -11.96 -39.25 20.07
CA GLY A 373 -11.16 -38.79 18.94
C GLY A 373 -10.86 -39.83 17.86
N LYS A 374 -11.39 -41.08 17.98
CA LYS A 374 -11.18 -42.15 16.99
C LYS A 374 -12.51 -42.66 16.45
N LEU A 375 -12.86 -42.23 15.24
CA LEU A 375 -14.12 -42.64 14.64
C LEU A 375 -14.07 -44.12 14.22
N PRO A 376 -15.16 -44.89 14.46
CA PRO A 376 -15.32 -46.24 13.88
C PRO A 376 -15.30 -46.24 12.35
N VAL A 377 -15.01 -47.39 11.77
CA VAL A 377 -15.00 -47.56 10.32
C VAL A 377 -16.43 -47.76 9.77
N GLN A 378 -17.29 -48.41 10.59
CA GLN A 378 -18.70 -48.65 10.23
C GLN A 378 -19.47 -47.34 10.20
N ARG A 379 -20.13 -47.08 9.07
CA ARG A 379 -20.86 -45.83 8.81
C ARG A 379 -22.17 -46.14 8.08
N GLU A 380 -23.22 -45.47 8.50
CA GLU A 380 -24.53 -45.52 7.83
C GLU A 380 -24.74 -44.22 7.05
N ASP A 381 -24.63 -44.27 5.73
CA ASP A 381 -24.92 -43.14 4.84
C ASP A 381 -26.42 -42.90 4.69
N ALA A 382 -26.79 -41.65 4.44
CA ALA A 382 -28.17 -41.25 4.22
C ALA A 382 -28.28 -40.23 3.07
N PRO A 383 -29.47 -40.05 2.46
CA PRO A 383 -29.66 -39.20 1.29
C PRO A 383 -29.24 -37.75 1.52
N GLU A 384 -29.39 -37.22 2.74
CA GLU A 384 -28.99 -35.85 3.13
C GLU A 384 -27.46 -35.62 3.06
N ASP A 385 -26.65 -36.69 3.04
CA ASP A 385 -25.19 -36.59 2.91
C ASP A 385 -24.76 -36.22 1.50
N CYS A 386 -25.57 -36.53 0.50
CA CYS A 386 -25.21 -36.46 -0.92
C CYS A 386 -24.88 -35.05 -1.38
N GLU A 387 -25.64 -34.05 -0.90
CA GLU A 387 -25.43 -32.66 -1.29
C GLU A 387 -24.08 -32.14 -0.79
N LEU A 388 -23.77 -32.37 0.50
CA LEU A 388 -22.51 -31.95 1.10
C LEU A 388 -21.31 -32.61 0.41
N LYS A 389 -21.36 -33.93 0.21
CA LYS A 389 -20.32 -34.69 -0.50
C LYS A 389 -20.10 -34.17 -1.92
N LYS A 390 -21.16 -33.92 -2.67
CA LYS A 390 -21.11 -33.40 -4.04
C LYS A 390 -20.50 -31.98 -4.07
N MET A 391 -20.93 -31.12 -3.18
CA MET A 391 -20.40 -29.74 -3.11
C MET A 391 -18.91 -29.74 -2.76
N ALA A 392 -18.49 -30.55 -1.81
CA ALA A 392 -17.09 -30.65 -1.37
C ALA A 392 -16.19 -31.20 -2.49
N CYS A 393 -16.60 -32.32 -3.16
CA CYS A 393 -15.82 -32.87 -4.25
C CYS A 393 -15.71 -31.96 -5.49
N ALA A 394 -16.70 -31.12 -5.74
CA ALA A 394 -16.67 -30.16 -6.85
C ALA A 394 -15.95 -28.83 -6.49
N LEU A 395 -15.55 -28.65 -5.22
CA LEU A 395 -15.04 -27.36 -4.74
C LEU A 395 -13.71 -26.99 -5.37
N ARG A 396 -12.76 -27.94 -5.49
CA ARG A 396 -11.44 -27.67 -6.06
C ARG A 396 -11.53 -27.06 -7.46
N ASP A 397 -12.36 -27.62 -8.32
CA ASP A 397 -12.46 -27.20 -9.71
C ASP A 397 -13.12 -25.81 -9.82
N ARG A 398 -14.11 -25.50 -8.97
CA ARG A 398 -14.71 -24.16 -8.87
C ARG A 398 -13.72 -23.14 -8.32
N TYR A 399 -13.00 -23.47 -7.26
CA TYR A 399 -11.95 -22.64 -6.68
C TYR A 399 -10.85 -22.35 -7.72
N GLN A 400 -10.39 -23.38 -8.43
CA GLN A 400 -9.38 -23.23 -9.48
C GLN A 400 -9.85 -22.28 -10.59
N ALA A 401 -11.09 -22.41 -11.04
CA ALA A 401 -11.64 -21.58 -12.11
C ALA A 401 -11.60 -20.06 -11.77
N GLU A 402 -11.71 -19.71 -10.50
CA GLU A 402 -11.61 -18.32 -10.02
C GLU A 402 -10.16 -17.91 -9.76
N MET A 403 -9.37 -18.79 -9.11
CA MET A 403 -7.98 -18.50 -8.78
C MET A 403 -7.10 -18.32 -10.03
N ASP A 404 -7.32 -19.09 -11.08
CA ASP A 404 -6.58 -18.97 -12.35
C ASP A 404 -6.87 -17.65 -13.09
N LYS A 405 -7.98 -16.97 -12.75
CA LYS A 405 -8.31 -15.60 -13.20
C LYS A 405 -7.87 -14.52 -12.21
N LEU A 406 -7.12 -14.87 -11.18
CA LEU A 406 -6.76 -13.99 -10.07
C LEU A 406 -7.96 -13.37 -9.32
N GLN A 407 -9.12 -14.04 -9.34
CA GLN A 407 -10.32 -13.66 -8.60
C GLN A 407 -10.28 -14.28 -7.19
N LEU A 408 -9.34 -13.80 -6.37
CA LEU A 408 -9.03 -14.37 -5.05
C LEU A 408 -10.25 -14.40 -4.12
N GLN A 409 -10.99 -13.30 -4.07
CA GLN A 409 -12.22 -13.17 -3.29
C GLN A 409 -13.24 -14.23 -3.70
N ASN A 410 -13.49 -14.38 -5.01
CA ASN A 410 -14.46 -15.36 -5.53
C ASN A 410 -14.04 -16.80 -5.21
N GLY A 411 -12.73 -17.12 -5.33
CA GLY A 411 -12.21 -18.41 -4.93
C GLY A 411 -12.51 -18.73 -3.46
N LEU A 412 -12.31 -17.77 -2.57
CA LEU A 412 -12.66 -17.89 -1.15
C LEU A 412 -14.17 -18.00 -0.93
N ASP A 413 -15.00 -17.30 -1.73
CA ASP A 413 -16.46 -17.44 -1.70
C ASP A 413 -16.90 -18.88 -1.95
N GLU A 414 -16.27 -19.57 -2.94
CA GLU A 414 -16.58 -20.96 -3.20
C GLU A 414 -16.27 -21.87 -2.00
N VAL A 415 -15.16 -21.64 -1.30
CA VAL A 415 -14.82 -22.38 -0.07
C VAL A 415 -15.85 -22.14 1.02
N PHE A 416 -16.23 -20.88 1.24
CA PHE A 416 -17.17 -20.50 2.31
C PHE A 416 -18.61 -20.95 2.04
N LYS A 417 -19.02 -21.12 0.78
CA LYS A 417 -20.29 -21.78 0.43
C LYS A 417 -20.34 -23.21 0.95
N VAL A 418 -19.23 -23.95 0.86
CA VAL A 418 -19.16 -25.33 1.37
C VAL A 418 -19.10 -25.35 2.91
N ILE A 419 -18.39 -24.42 3.53
CA ILE A 419 -18.37 -24.26 4.99
C ILE A 419 -19.78 -23.93 5.53
N ASP A 420 -20.51 -23.03 4.89
CA ASP A 420 -21.89 -22.68 5.25
C ASP A 420 -22.82 -23.89 5.09
N ARG A 421 -22.66 -24.68 4.00
CA ARG A 421 -23.41 -25.92 3.82
C ARG A 421 -23.09 -26.96 4.90
N ALA A 422 -21.82 -27.08 5.32
CA ALA A 422 -21.42 -27.98 6.38
C ALA A 422 -22.00 -27.56 7.75
N ASN A 423 -22.02 -26.28 8.08
CA ASN A 423 -22.68 -25.77 9.28
C ASN A 423 -24.18 -26.08 9.27
N LYS A 424 -24.86 -25.86 8.12
CA LYS A 424 -26.28 -26.22 7.98
C LYS A 424 -26.52 -27.73 8.12
N TYR A 425 -25.61 -28.56 7.58
CA TYR A 425 -25.67 -30.02 7.69
C TYR A 425 -25.57 -30.49 9.15
N ILE A 426 -24.77 -29.83 9.99
CA ILE A 426 -24.75 -30.10 11.43
C ILE A 426 -26.13 -29.89 12.06
N ASP A 427 -26.82 -28.82 11.70
CA ASP A 427 -28.12 -28.50 12.28
C ASP A 427 -29.22 -29.42 11.77
N GLU A 428 -29.18 -29.82 10.51
CA GLU A 428 -30.10 -30.76 9.90
C GLU A 428 -29.97 -32.19 10.45
N THR A 429 -28.74 -32.67 10.64
CA THR A 429 -28.46 -34.03 11.13
C THR A 429 -28.46 -34.16 12.65
N ALA A 430 -28.41 -33.04 13.36
CA ALA A 430 -28.44 -32.95 14.82
C ALA A 430 -27.58 -34.03 15.54
N PRO A 431 -26.23 -34.08 15.30
CA PRO A 431 -25.37 -35.16 15.81
C PRO A 431 -25.39 -35.26 17.34
N TRP A 432 -25.74 -34.20 18.05
CA TRP A 432 -25.95 -34.24 19.52
C TRP A 432 -27.18 -35.03 19.92
N ALA A 433 -28.16 -35.20 19.05
CA ALA A 433 -29.32 -36.07 19.26
C ALA A 433 -28.97 -37.52 18.94
N LEU A 434 -28.26 -37.75 17.83
CA LEU A 434 -27.75 -39.10 17.46
C LEU A 434 -26.84 -39.64 18.55
N GLY A 435 -26.01 -38.85 19.19
CA GLY A 435 -25.09 -39.24 20.26
C GLY A 435 -25.73 -39.67 21.57
N LYS A 436 -27.06 -39.54 21.72
CA LYS A 436 -27.84 -40.03 22.88
C LYS A 436 -28.40 -41.42 22.67
N ASP A 437 -28.37 -41.96 21.43
CA ASP A 437 -28.97 -43.22 21.04
C ASP A 437 -27.89 -44.16 20.47
N GLU A 438 -27.51 -45.16 21.22
CA GLU A 438 -26.46 -46.12 20.81
C GLU A 438 -26.81 -46.87 19.55
N SER A 439 -28.10 -47.06 19.22
CA SER A 439 -28.52 -47.70 17.97
C SER A 439 -28.22 -46.85 16.71
N LYS A 440 -27.97 -45.53 16.91
CA LYS A 440 -27.65 -44.58 15.83
C LYS A 440 -26.15 -44.26 15.72
N ARG A 441 -25.30 -45.06 16.37
CA ARG A 441 -23.87 -44.83 16.46
C ARG A 441 -23.20 -44.84 15.07
N GLU A 442 -23.58 -45.73 14.15
CA GLU A 442 -23.06 -45.77 12.79
C GLU A 442 -23.45 -44.52 11.98
N ARG A 443 -24.70 -44.05 12.16
CA ARG A 443 -25.15 -42.80 11.55
C ARG A 443 -24.39 -41.59 12.10
N LEU A 444 -24.18 -41.51 13.40
CA LEU A 444 -23.35 -40.45 14.02
C LEU A 444 -21.92 -40.46 13.47
N THR A 445 -21.35 -41.66 13.31
CA THR A 445 -20.01 -41.84 12.72
C THR A 445 -19.96 -41.30 11.29
N ALA A 446 -20.98 -41.60 10.46
CA ALA A 446 -21.07 -41.09 9.09
C ALA A 446 -21.16 -39.56 9.06
N VAL A 447 -22.02 -38.96 9.91
CA VAL A 447 -22.20 -37.50 9.97
C VAL A 447 -20.89 -36.81 10.36
N LEU A 448 -20.22 -37.29 11.41
CA LEU A 448 -18.96 -36.67 11.86
C LEU A 448 -17.83 -36.85 10.82
N TYR A 449 -17.74 -38.01 10.19
CA TYR A 449 -16.76 -38.23 9.14
C TYR A 449 -16.99 -37.32 7.94
N ASN A 450 -18.25 -37.17 7.52
CA ASN A 450 -18.60 -36.26 6.42
C ASN A 450 -18.18 -34.81 6.69
N LEU A 451 -18.34 -34.33 7.94
CA LEU A 451 -17.90 -33.03 8.37
C LEU A 451 -16.38 -32.89 8.38
N LEU A 452 -15.67 -33.89 8.96
CA LEU A 452 -14.20 -33.90 9.04
C LEU A 452 -13.58 -33.89 7.65
N GLU A 453 -14.13 -34.70 6.72
CA GLU A 453 -13.64 -34.74 5.35
C GLU A 453 -13.92 -33.44 4.56
N THR A 454 -15.07 -32.82 4.80
CA THR A 454 -15.39 -31.50 4.25
C THR A 454 -14.42 -30.44 4.79
N ILE A 455 -14.13 -30.46 6.10
CA ILE A 455 -13.14 -29.55 6.70
C ILE A 455 -11.76 -29.75 6.08
N ARG A 456 -11.33 -31.02 5.87
CA ARG A 456 -10.06 -31.34 5.21
C ARG A 456 -9.97 -30.70 3.82
N ILE A 457 -11.00 -30.91 2.98
CA ILE A 457 -11.04 -30.37 1.61
C ILE A 457 -10.97 -28.83 1.64
N CYS A 458 -11.81 -28.19 2.46
CA CYS A 458 -11.79 -26.72 2.60
C CYS A 458 -10.42 -26.22 3.07
N THR A 459 -9.82 -26.90 4.06
CA THR A 459 -8.52 -26.53 4.63
C THR A 459 -7.41 -26.62 3.57
N THR A 460 -7.41 -27.63 2.71
CA THR A 460 -6.44 -27.75 1.61
C THR A 460 -6.48 -26.53 0.69
N LEU A 461 -7.67 -26.03 0.38
CA LEU A 461 -7.83 -24.86 -0.51
C LEU A 461 -7.58 -23.51 0.21
N LEU A 462 -7.61 -23.50 1.53
CA LEU A 462 -7.26 -22.32 2.35
C LEU A 462 -5.75 -22.21 2.64
N LEU A 463 -4.95 -23.26 2.40
CA LEU A 463 -3.49 -23.27 2.61
C LEU A 463 -2.76 -22.05 2.01
N PRO A 464 -3.07 -21.62 0.78
CA PRO A 464 -2.42 -20.45 0.19
C PRO A 464 -2.67 -19.14 0.97
N VAL A 465 -3.79 -19.07 1.66
CA VAL A 465 -4.27 -17.85 2.32
C VAL A 465 -3.89 -17.80 3.81
N MET A 466 -4.14 -18.90 4.53
CA MET A 466 -3.96 -19.02 5.98
C MET A 466 -3.09 -20.24 6.33
N PRO A 467 -1.79 -20.25 5.99
CA PRO A 467 -0.95 -21.45 6.12
C PRO A 467 -0.87 -21.97 7.56
N ASP A 468 -0.64 -21.11 8.56
CA ASP A 468 -0.46 -21.52 9.95
C ASP A 468 -1.76 -22.03 10.58
N THR A 469 -2.89 -21.44 10.21
CA THR A 469 -4.22 -21.91 10.65
C THR A 469 -4.57 -23.25 10.04
N CYS A 470 -4.27 -23.44 8.74
CA CYS A 470 -4.49 -24.71 8.07
C CYS A 470 -3.64 -25.83 8.69
N ASP A 471 -2.39 -25.56 9.04
CA ASP A 471 -1.55 -26.52 9.75
C ASP A 471 -2.15 -26.95 11.10
N LYS A 472 -2.69 -25.99 11.86
CA LYS A 472 -3.42 -26.28 13.10
C LYS A 472 -4.67 -27.11 12.87
N ILE A 473 -5.43 -26.84 11.79
CA ILE A 473 -6.62 -27.63 11.45
C ILE A 473 -6.21 -29.05 11.07
N PHE A 474 -5.22 -29.24 10.20
CA PHE A 474 -4.74 -30.57 9.83
C PHE A 474 -4.23 -31.36 11.05
N ALA A 475 -3.53 -30.71 11.97
CA ALA A 475 -3.11 -31.35 13.23
C ALA A 475 -4.32 -31.79 14.07
N LYS A 476 -5.39 -30.96 14.17
CA LYS A 476 -6.64 -31.33 14.86
C LYS A 476 -7.36 -32.50 14.22
N LEU A 477 -7.28 -32.65 12.89
CA LEU A 477 -7.87 -33.75 12.13
C LEU A 477 -7.02 -35.03 12.19
N GLY A 478 -5.79 -34.98 12.71
CA GLY A 478 -4.85 -36.11 12.59
C GLY A 478 -4.52 -36.44 11.14
N ALA A 479 -4.51 -35.43 10.26
CA ALA A 479 -4.34 -35.57 8.84
C ALA A 479 -2.87 -35.80 8.47
N ASP A 480 -2.62 -36.69 7.52
CA ASP A 480 -1.31 -36.96 6.92
C ASP A 480 -1.03 -36.07 5.68
N GLU A 481 0.14 -36.26 5.05
CA GLU A 481 0.53 -35.51 3.86
C GLU A 481 -0.44 -35.70 2.68
N ALA A 482 -1.04 -36.90 2.53
CA ALA A 482 -2.01 -37.16 1.47
C ALA A 482 -3.26 -36.28 1.61
N CYS A 483 -3.63 -35.96 2.85
CA CYS A 483 -4.77 -35.10 3.17
C CYS A 483 -4.57 -33.64 2.71
N ARG A 484 -3.33 -33.20 2.56
CA ARG A 484 -2.95 -31.81 2.20
C ARG A 484 -2.74 -31.61 0.69
N SER A 485 -2.73 -32.70 -0.06
CA SER A 485 -2.39 -32.70 -1.48
C SER A 485 -3.48 -32.03 -2.32
N TRP A 486 -3.07 -31.24 -3.32
CA TRP A 486 -3.96 -30.70 -4.35
C TRP A 486 -4.76 -31.77 -5.08
N ASP A 487 -4.10 -32.87 -5.45
CA ASP A 487 -4.73 -33.95 -6.18
C ASP A 487 -5.86 -34.63 -5.39
N ASN A 488 -5.75 -34.59 -4.07
CA ASN A 488 -6.75 -35.15 -3.16
C ASN A 488 -7.80 -34.12 -2.68
N ALA A 489 -7.70 -32.85 -3.11
CA ALA A 489 -8.64 -31.79 -2.70
C ALA A 489 -10.06 -31.96 -3.28
N ASN A 490 -10.27 -32.83 -4.26
CA ASN A 490 -11.59 -33.21 -4.81
C ASN A 490 -11.93 -34.68 -4.60
N VAL A 491 -11.09 -35.42 -3.88
CA VAL A 491 -11.28 -36.87 -3.61
C VAL A 491 -11.91 -37.01 -2.22
N TRP A 492 -12.99 -37.76 -2.13
CA TRP A 492 -13.66 -38.05 -0.87
C TRP A 492 -13.08 -39.29 -0.22
N GLY A 493 -12.97 -39.29 1.11
CA GLY A 493 -12.53 -40.44 1.86
C GLY A 493 -11.02 -40.56 2.04
N VAL A 494 -10.29 -39.46 1.92
CA VAL A 494 -8.83 -39.41 2.07
C VAL A 494 -8.41 -39.36 3.55
N LEU A 495 -9.23 -38.78 4.42
CA LEU A 495 -8.90 -38.72 5.87
C LEU A 495 -8.82 -40.16 6.42
N PRO A 496 -7.66 -40.56 7.01
CA PRO A 496 -7.48 -41.94 7.47
C PRO A 496 -8.50 -42.32 8.56
N ASN A 497 -9.01 -43.57 8.48
CA ASN A 497 -9.94 -44.08 9.47
C ASN A 497 -9.36 -44.14 10.89
N GLN A 498 -8.02 -44.27 11.00
CA GLN A 498 -7.28 -44.26 12.27
C GLN A 498 -6.81 -42.86 12.72
N ALA A 499 -7.20 -41.81 12.01
CA ALA A 499 -6.85 -40.46 12.40
C ALA A 499 -7.29 -40.17 13.85
N VAL A 500 -6.44 -39.51 14.60
CA VAL A 500 -6.73 -39.10 15.98
C VAL A 500 -7.17 -37.65 15.96
N ILE A 501 -8.45 -37.43 16.09
CA ILE A 501 -9.06 -36.10 16.09
C ILE A 501 -8.97 -35.50 17.50
N SER A 502 -8.56 -34.25 17.58
CA SER A 502 -8.53 -33.50 18.84
C SER A 502 -9.18 -32.13 18.69
N LYS A 503 -9.92 -31.71 19.69
CA LYS A 503 -10.52 -30.38 19.72
C LYS A 503 -9.44 -29.29 19.87
N GLY A 504 -8.52 -29.47 20.81
CA GLY A 504 -7.50 -28.49 21.13
C GLY A 504 -8.06 -27.07 21.40
N GLU A 505 -7.23 -26.05 21.24
CA GLU A 505 -7.60 -24.64 21.41
C GLU A 505 -8.49 -24.12 20.29
N ASN A 506 -9.26 -23.08 20.57
CA ASN A 506 -10.04 -22.39 19.53
C ASN A 506 -9.11 -21.69 18.52
N LEU A 507 -9.42 -21.83 17.24
CA LEU A 507 -8.62 -21.23 16.17
C LEU A 507 -8.75 -19.71 16.16
N PHE A 508 -9.97 -19.21 16.28
CA PHE A 508 -10.29 -17.79 16.27
C PHE A 508 -11.23 -17.48 17.44
N PRO A 509 -10.77 -16.80 18.48
CA PRO A 509 -11.64 -16.28 19.53
C PRO A 509 -12.53 -15.18 18.94
N ARG A 510 -13.75 -15.07 19.45
CA ARG A 510 -14.64 -13.96 19.08
C ARG A 510 -14.07 -12.66 19.64
N ILE A 511 -13.97 -11.65 18.81
CA ILE A 511 -13.45 -10.33 19.16
C ILE A 511 -14.60 -9.47 19.69
N ASP A 512 -14.40 -8.82 20.84
CA ASP A 512 -15.28 -7.76 21.31
C ASP A 512 -15.06 -6.51 20.44
N VAL A 513 -16.12 -6.04 19.78
CA VAL A 513 -16.01 -4.99 18.76
C VAL A 513 -15.64 -3.66 19.38
N ASP A 514 -16.30 -3.29 20.49
CA ASP A 514 -16.12 -1.99 21.14
C ASP A 514 -14.72 -1.86 21.76
N GLU A 515 -14.25 -2.93 22.44
CA GLU A 515 -12.91 -2.98 23.03
C GLU A 515 -11.83 -2.91 21.94
N ALA A 516 -11.98 -3.66 20.85
CA ALA A 516 -11.00 -3.67 19.76
C ALA A 516 -10.94 -2.33 19.03
N LEU A 517 -12.09 -1.69 18.76
CA LEU A 517 -12.14 -0.36 18.13
C LEU A 517 -11.52 0.71 19.04
N ALA A 518 -11.81 0.69 20.35
CA ALA A 518 -11.20 1.63 21.29
C ALA A 518 -9.67 1.55 21.27
N LYS A 519 -9.12 0.32 21.28
CA LYS A 519 -7.67 0.09 21.22
C LYS A 519 -7.06 0.54 19.88
N LEU A 520 -7.72 0.28 18.76
CA LEU A 520 -7.24 0.73 17.44
C LEU A 520 -7.25 2.26 17.32
N ASN A 521 -8.27 2.92 17.85
CA ASN A 521 -8.36 4.39 17.86
C ASN A 521 -7.23 4.98 18.73
N GLU A 522 -6.95 4.39 19.89
CA GLU A 522 -5.84 4.82 20.72
C GLU A 522 -4.49 4.69 20.00
N LEU A 523 -4.24 3.57 19.31
CA LEU A 523 -3.03 3.37 18.51
C LEU A 523 -2.92 4.38 17.37
N GLN A 524 -4.01 4.70 16.67
CA GLN A 524 -4.03 5.71 15.62
C GLN A 524 -3.71 7.12 16.17
N GLU A 525 -4.28 7.48 17.31
CA GLU A 525 -3.99 8.77 17.96
C GLU A 525 -2.53 8.87 18.40
N GLN A 526 -1.95 7.78 18.92
CA GLN A 526 -0.53 7.72 19.25
C GLN A 526 0.35 7.87 18.01
N GLN A 527 0.00 7.21 16.89
CA GLN A 527 0.71 7.34 15.62
C GLN A 527 0.62 8.76 15.05
N LYS A 528 -0.57 9.38 15.08
CA LYS A 528 -0.75 10.78 14.66
C LYS A 528 0.13 11.72 15.49
N LYS A 529 0.13 11.57 16.80
CA LYS A 529 0.97 12.39 17.70
C LYS A 529 2.47 12.21 17.44
N ALA A 530 2.90 10.97 17.18
CA ALA A 530 4.30 10.65 16.85
C ALA A 530 4.74 11.16 15.47
N ALA A 531 3.82 11.31 14.53
CA ALA A 531 4.08 11.83 13.18
C ALA A 531 4.13 13.37 13.10
N LEU A 532 3.61 14.06 14.13
CA LEU A 532 3.69 15.51 14.19
C LEU A 532 5.16 15.93 14.40
N PRO A 533 5.65 16.94 13.67
CA PRO A 533 6.99 17.47 13.90
C PRO A 533 7.12 17.96 15.33
N ALA A 534 8.29 17.78 15.92
CA ALA A 534 8.58 18.35 17.23
C ALA A 534 8.45 19.88 17.14
N VAL A 535 7.50 20.42 17.91
CA VAL A 535 7.20 21.86 17.95
C VAL A 535 7.98 22.46 19.11
N GLU A 536 8.81 23.46 18.79
CA GLU A 536 9.48 24.29 19.79
C GLU A 536 8.65 25.54 20.00
N LEU A 537 8.20 25.75 21.23
CA LEU A 537 7.45 26.92 21.61
C LEU A 537 8.39 27.89 22.34
N GLU A 538 8.17 29.20 22.19
CA GLU A 538 8.85 30.18 23.05
C GLU A 538 8.42 29.96 24.50
N PRO A 539 9.36 30.14 25.47
CA PRO A 539 9.01 30.06 26.89
C PRO A 539 7.92 31.05 27.24
N TYR A 540 7.05 30.68 28.16
CA TYR A 540 6.04 31.57 28.70
C TYR A 540 6.73 32.78 29.40
N VAL A 541 6.12 33.94 29.26
CA VAL A 541 6.55 35.15 30.03
C VAL A 541 6.13 34.94 31.48
N GLU A 542 7.08 35.08 32.41
CA GLU A 542 6.84 34.89 33.85
C GLU A 542 6.17 36.10 34.51
N ASP A 543 6.31 37.29 33.91
CA ASP A 543 5.72 38.52 34.44
C ASP A 543 4.21 38.56 34.19
N GLU A 544 3.44 38.76 35.25
CA GLU A 544 1.99 38.92 35.19
C GLU A 544 1.61 40.29 34.64
N VAL A 545 0.62 40.33 33.74
CA VAL A 545 0.02 41.58 33.26
C VAL A 545 -1.31 41.78 33.97
N ASP A 546 -1.47 42.90 34.69
CA ASP A 546 -2.74 43.21 35.32
C ASP A 546 -3.84 43.52 34.27
N PHE A 547 -5.07 43.21 34.63
CA PHE A 547 -6.21 43.27 33.72
C PHE A 547 -6.47 44.71 33.20
N ASP A 548 -6.23 45.75 34.01
CA ASP A 548 -6.43 47.12 33.59
C ASP A 548 -5.38 47.57 32.56
N THR A 549 -4.17 47.01 32.62
CA THR A 549 -3.13 47.22 31.61
C THR A 549 -3.48 46.50 30.33
N PHE A 550 -3.98 45.26 30.43
CA PHE A 550 -4.43 44.50 29.25
C PHE A 550 -5.60 45.17 28.52
N LEU A 551 -6.57 45.72 29.27
CA LEU A 551 -7.73 46.43 28.70
C LEU A 551 -7.36 47.73 27.94
N LYS A 552 -6.14 48.25 28.12
CA LYS A 552 -5.64 49.40 27.33
C LYS A 552 -5.29 48.99 25.90
N SER A 553 -5.18 47.73 25.60
CA SER A 553 -4.89 47.22 24.26
C SER A 553 -6.15 47.16 23.41
N ASP A 554 -6.18 47.90 22.29
CA ASP A 554 -7.33 47.96 21.39
C ASP A 554 -7.15 46.97 20.23
N PHE A 555 -7.62 45.71 20.43
CA PHE A 555 -7.65 44.71 19.41
C PHE A 555 -8.90 44.83 18.53
N ARG A 556 -8.71 44.85 17.21
CA ARG A 556 -9.80 44.99 16.23
C ARG A 556 -9.67 43.97 15.11
N ALA A 557 -10.84 43.57 14.58
CA ALA A 557 -10.90 42.94 13.26
C ALA A 557 -10.69 44.03 12.19
N VAL A 558 -9.74 43.80 11.30
CA VAL A 558 -9.39 44.73 10.21
C VAL A 558 -9.44 44.01 8.87
N LYS A 559 -10.07 44.64 7.86
CA LYS A 559 -10.16 44.06 6.52
C LYS A 559 -8.98 44.51 5.67
N ILE A 560 -8.30 43.58 5.04
CA ILE A 560 -7.16 43.85 4.16
C ILE A 560 -7.68 44.28 2.79
N LYS A 561 -7.66 45.59 2.53
CA LYS A 561 -8.05 46.20 1.25
C LYS A 561 -7.00 46.02 0.19
N ASN A 562 -5.73 46.20 0.59
CA ASN A 562 -4.57 45.98 -0.30
C ASN A 562 -3.36 45.49 0.50
N CYS A 563 -2.49 44.76 -0.14
CA CYS A 563 -1.22 44.27 0.38
C CYS A 563 -0.18 44.38 -0.74
N GLU A 564 1.00 44.93 -0.42
CA GLU A 564 2.08 45.10 -1.38
C GLU A 564 3.46 44.93 -0.75
N ALA A 565 4.42 44.37 -1.47
CA ALA A 565 5.79 44.24 -1.02
C ALA A 565 6.47 45.61 -0.89
N VAL A 566 7.22 45.83 0.20
CA VAL A 566 7.93 47.08 0.42
C VAL A 566 9.22 47.12 -0.40
N LYS A 567 9.35 48.10 -1.29
CA LYS A 567 10.57 48.26 -2.10
C LYS A 567 11.84 48.29 -1.24
N LYS A 568 12.84 47.51 -1.60
CA LYS A 568 14.13 47.33 -0.88
C LYS A 568 14.04 46.56 0.44
N SER A 569 12.98 45.78 0.67
CA SER A 569 12.89 44.87 1.80
C SER A 569 12.28 43.53 1.36
N ASP A 570 13.02 42.45 1.55
CA ASP A 570 12.58 41.10 1.26
C ASP A 570 11.70 40.51 2.38
N LYS A 571 11.51 41.28 3.48
CA LYS A 571 10.78 40.78 4.67
C LYS A 571 9.46 41.51 4.92
N LEU A 572 9.29 42.74 4.38
CA LEU A 572 8.16 43.60 4.75
C LEU A 572 7.05 43.59 3.72
N LEU A 573 5.83 43.37 4.19
CA LEU A 573 4.60 43.67 3.48
C LEU A 573 3.96 44.91 4.05
N LYS A 574 3.43 45.79 3.18
CA LYS A 574 2.63 46.97 3.53
C LYS A 574 1.16 46.66 3.32
N PHE A 575 0.41 46.76 4.38
CA PHE A 575 -1.04 46.55 4.43
C PHE A 575 -1.78 47.88 4.41
N THR A 576 -2.81 47.95 3.56
CA THR A 576 -3.83 49.00 3.61
C THR A 576 -5.11 48.38 4.17
N LEU A 577 -5.52 48.77 5.36
CA LEU A 577 -6.54 48.15 6.16
C LEU A 577 -7.74 49.07 6.34
N ASP A 578 -8.94 48.49 6.31
CA ASP A 578 -10.17 49.06 6.78
C ASP A 578 -10.41 48.61 8.23
N ASP A 579 -10.36 49.53 9.16
CA ASP A 579 -10.58 49.33 10.60
C ASP A 579 -11.94 49.87 11.08
N GLY A 580 -12.82 50.27 10.14
CA GLY A 580 -14.14 50.84 10.43
C GLY A 580 -14.10 52.34 10.80
N SER A 581 -12.95 53.00 10.80
CA SER A 581 -12.83 54.42 11.11
C SER A 581 -13.19 55.36 9.96
N GLY A 582 -13.40 54.81 8.75
CA GLY A 582 -13.64 55.59 7.53
C GLY A 582 -12.37 56.09 6.82
N THR A 583 -11.19 55.82 7.40
CA THR A 583 -9.88 56.16 6.80
C THR A 583 -9.01 54.89 6.72
N ASP A 584 -8.26 54.77 5.64
CA ASP A 584 -7.39 53.61 5.47
C ASP A 584 -6.21 53.64 6.45
N ARG A 585 -6.00 52.55 7.16
CA ARG A 585 -4.86 52.41 8.10
C ARG A 585 -3.70 51.66 7.42
N ILE A 586 -2.49 52.14 7.64
CA ILE A 586 -1.28 51.51 7.12
C ILE A 586 -0.57 50.75 8.25
N ILE A 587 -0.35 49.44 8.04
CA ILE A 587 0.49 48.62 8.92
C ILE A 587 1.53 47.91 8.06
N LEU A 588 2.79 47.87 8.55
CA LEU A 588 3.86 47.08 7.97
C LEU A 588 4.13 45.85 8.86
N SER A 589 4.23 44.68 8.24
CA SER A 589 4.55 43.45 8.94
C SER A 589 5.68 42.68 8.25
N GLY A 590 6.53 42.01 9.02
CA GLY A 590 7.70 41.27 8.57
C GLY A 590 7.39 39.85 8.04
N ILE A 591 6.28 39.66 7.37
CA ILE A 591 5.75 38.36 7.02
C ILE A 591 5.84 37.96 5.52
N HIS A 592 6.60 38.75 4.74
CA HIS A 592 6.74 38.49 3.29
C HIS A 592 7.40 37.14 2.96
N GLN A 593 8.22 36.61 3.85
CA GLN A 593 8.80 35.27 3.67
C GLN A 593 7.80 34.12 3.90
N TYR A 594 6.61 34.40 4.44
CA TYR A 594 5.56 33.43 4.74
C TYR A 594 4.32 33.57 3.84
N TYR A 595 4.07 34.76 3.29
CA TYR A 595 2.88 35.08 2.50
C TYR A 595 3.19 35.97 1.31
N GLU A 596 2.60 35.64 0.16
CA GLU A 596 2.54 36.54 -0.98
C GLU A 596 1.38 37.55 -0.82
N PRO A 597 1.51 38.79 -1.29
CA PRO A 597 0.50 39.84 -1.14
C PRO A 597 -0.91 39.42 -1.58
N GLU A 598 -1.01 38.70 -2.70
CA GLU A 598 -2.27 38.28 -3.31
C GLU A 598 -3.07 37.31 -2.45
N GLN A 599 -2.40 36.54 -1.60
CA GLN A 599 -3.01 35.58 -0.68
C GLN A 599 -3.78 36.25 0.45
N LEU A 600 -3.47 37.51 0.75
CA LEU A 600 -3.96 38.25 1.92
C LEU A 600 -5.04 39.25 1.58
N ILE A 601 -5.10 39.76 0.35
CA ILE A 601 -6.10 40.77 -0.06
C ILE A 601 -7.53 40.20 0.07
N GLY A 602 -8.40 41.02 0.68
CA GLY A 602 -9.82 40.69 0.90
C GLY A 602 -10.08 39.90 2.18
N LYS A 603 -9.03 39.40 2.87
CA LYS A 603 -9.17 38.67 4.13
C LYS A 603 -9.35 39.65 5.31
N THR A 604 -9.89 39.11 6.43
CA THR A 604 -10.02 39.87 7.69
C THR A 604 -9.02 39.33 8.70
N ALA A 605 -8.23 40.19 9.29
CA ALA A 605 -7.19 39.86 10.27
C ALA A 605 -7.45 40.51 11.64
N ILE A 606 -6.72 40.06 12.66
CA ILE A 606 -6.69 40.70 13.98
C ILE A 606 -5.51 41.68 14.02
N ALA A 607 -5.75 42.89 14.48
CA ALA A 607 -4.72 43.88 14.71
C ALA A 607 -4.90 44.64 16.03
N ILE A 608 -3.80 45.02 16.65
CA ILE A 608 -3.78 46.00 17.74
C ILE A 608 -3.55 47.40 17.14
N LEU A 609 -4.50 48.31 17.39
CA LEU A 609 -4.57 49.57 16.65
C LEU A 609 -4.05 50.79 17.41
N ASN A 610 -3.95 50.73 18.74
CA ASN A 610 -3.56 51.85 19.59
C ASN A 610 -2.09 51.84 19.97
N LEU A 611 -1.26 51.20 19.15
CA LEU A 611 0.20 51.34 19.27
C LEU A 611 0.69 52.68 18.67
N PRO A 612 1.68 53.35 19.28
CA PRO A 612 2.25 54.54 18.71
C PRO A 612 2.85 54.24 17.31
N PRO A 613 2.66 55.16 16.32
CA PRO A 613 3.17 54.97 14.99
C PRO A 613 4.69 54.76 14.96
N ARG A 614 5.14 53.65 14.31
CA ARG A 614 6.56 53.32 14.15
C ARG A 614 6.99 53.49 12.68
N LYS A 615 8.03 54.24 12.44
CA LYS A 615 8.57 54.43 11.09
C LYS A 615 9.43 53.27 10.68
N MET A 616 9.02 52.53 9.61
CA MET A 616 9.74 51.40 9.03
C MET A 616 9.96 51.65 7.55
N MET A 617 11.22 51.64 7.08
CA MET A 617 11.61 51.98 5.69
C MET A 617 11.03 53.30 5.18
N GLY A 618 10.88 54.31 6.09
CA GLY A 618 10.32 55.62 5.77
C GLY A 618 8.79 55.71 5.78
N ILE A 619 8.09 54.60 5.97
CA ILE A 619 6.63 54.51 6.01
C ILE A 619 6.18 54.38 7.47
N PRO A 620 5.19 55.18 7.94
CA PRO A 620 4.64 55.03 9.29
C PRO A 620 3.73 53.78 9.34
N SER A 621 4.03 52.82 10.23
CA SER A 621 3.18 51.71 10.60
C SER A 621 2.33 52.09 11.82
N CYS A 622 1.01 52.04 11.70
CA CYS A 622 0.04 52.53 12.70
C CYS A 622 -0.73 51.35 13.35
N GLY A 623 -0.01 50.45 14.01
CA GLY A 623 -0.55 49.26 14.64
C GLY A 623 0.30 48.02 14.33
N MET A 624 -0.19 46.86 14.74
CA MET A 624 0.46 45.55 14.51
C MET A 624 -0.58 44.49 14.18
N LEU A 625 -0.35 43.69 13.13
CA LEU A 625 -1.12 42.48 12.85
C LEU A 625 -0.66 41.37 13.80
N ILE A 626 -1.59 40.59 14.30
CA ILE A 626 -1.31 39.52 15.25
C ILE A 626 -1.07 38.22 14.47
N SER A 627 0.02 37.55 14.81
CA SER A 627 0.42 36.26 14.22
C SER A 627 0.72 35.26 15.34
N ALA A 628 0.49 33.96 15.05
CA ALA A 628 0.95 32.87 15.89
C ALA A 628 2.32 32.41 15.38
N VAL A 629 3.30 32.27 16.28
CA VAL A 629 4.68 31.88 15.92
C VAL A 629 5.09 30.64 16.73
N HIS A 630 5.74 29.71 16.06
CA HIS A 630 6.38 28.55 16.65
C HIS A 630 7.57 28.12 15.78
N LYS A 631 8.36 27.15 16.24
CA LYS A 631 9.41 26.54 15.41
C LYS A 631 9.11 25.05 15.19
N GLU A 632 9.32 24.60 13.97
CA GLU A 632 9.31 23.20 13.60
C GLU A 632 10.67 22.82 13.01
N LYS A 633 11.33 21.83 13.59
CA LYS A 633 12.67 21.39 13.17
C LYS A 633 13.71 22.55 13.11
N GLY A 634 13.58 23.52 14.01
CA GLY A 634 14.45 24.71 14.07
C GLY A 634 14.08 25.82 13.08
N GLU A 635 13.11 25.64 12.20
CA GLU A 635 12.59 26.67 11.29
C GLU A 635 11.39 27.39 11.91
N GLU A 636 11.40 28.74 11.87
CA GLU A 636 10.27 29.53 12.32
C GLU A 636 9.08 29.38 11.36
N LYS A 637 7.92 29.09 11.90
CA LYS A 637 6.61 29.07 11.22
C LYS A 637 5.77 30.22 11.78
N LEU A 638 5.13 30.97 10.90
CA LEU A 638 4.30 32.11 11.28
C LEU A 638 2.95 32.01 10.60
N HIS A 639 1.89 32.07 11.39
CA HIS A 639 0.51 32.05 10.91
C HIS A 639 -0.16 33.39 11.26
N LEU A 640 -0.49 34.19 10.25
CA LEU A 640 -1.28 35.42 10.45
C LEU A 640 -2.69 35.02 10.94
N MET A 641 -3.13 35.66 12.05
CA MET A 641 -4.44 35.38 12.61
C MET A 641 -5.56 35.95 11.71
N LEU A 642 -6.12 35.11 10.86
CA LEU A 642 -7.16 35.44 9.90
C LEU A 642 -8.51 34.85 10.36
N PHE A 643 -9.60 35.56 10.05
CA PHE A 643 -10.94 35.06 10.22
C PHE A 643 -11.38 34.36 8.95
N GLU A 644 -11.60 33.04 9.01
CA GLU A 644 -12.21 32.28 7.94
C GLU A 644 -13.58 31.76 8.41
N THR A 645 -14.62 31.91 7.58
CA THR A 645 -15.97 31.45 7.89
C THR A 645 -16.17 30.06 7.30
N PHE A 646 -16.40 29.07 8.15
CA PHE A 646 -16.95 27.77 7.76
C PHE A 646 -18.24 27.56 8.55
N ALA A 647 -19.38 27.46 7.86
CA ALA A 647 -20.67 27.11 8.46
C ALA A 647 -21.00 27.84 9.77
N ASP A 648 -21.00 29.17 9.77
CA ASP A 648 -21.35 30.05 10.89
C ASP A 648 -20.33 30.13 12.07
N PHE A 649 -19.15 29.53 11.95
CA PHE A 649 -18.07 29.66 12.92
C PHE A 649 -16.86 30.38 12.34
N VAL A 650 -16.20 31.22 13.16
CA VAL A 650 -14.89 31.81 12.85
C VAL A 650 -13.82 30.81 13.22
N HIS A 651 -13.02 30.38 12.26
CA HIS A 651 -12.00 29.34 12.44
C HIS A 651 -10.60 29.94 12.41
N ILE A 652 -9.72 29.45 13.29
CA ILE A 652 -8.28 29.58 13.18
C ILE A 652 -7.79 28.27 12.63
N ASP A 653 -6.79 28.30 11.71
CA ASP A 653 -6.23 27.09 11.10
C ASP A 653 -5.79 26.09 12.17
N ASP A 654 -6.30 24.87 12.13
CA ASP A 654 -5.99 23.78 13.08
C ASP A 654 -4.51 23.35 13.05
N SER A 655 -3.72 23.82 12.07
CA SER A 655 -2.27 23.62 12.02
C SER A 655 -1.52 24.46 13.03
N VAL A 656 -2.15 25.48 13.65
CA VAL A 656 -1.53 26.28 14.72
C VAL A 656 -1.50 25.44 16.00
N PRO A 657 -0.31 25.08 16.52
CA PRO A 657 -0.21 24.24 17.70
C PRO A 657 -0.68 24.96 18.96
N ALA A 658 -1.24 24.18 19.90
CA ALA A 658 -1.55 24.71 21.22
C ALA A 658 -0.29 25.28 21.89
N GLY A 659 -0.38 26.49 22.44
CA GLY A 659 0.73 27.19 23.07
C GLY A 659 1.57 28.04 22.13
N ALA A 660 1.26 28.13 20.83
CA ALA A 660 1.92 29.03 19.90
C ALA A 660 1.74 30.50 20.39
N LYS A 661 2.85 31.24 20.47
CA LYS A 661 2.84 32.61 20.95
C LYS A 661 2.19 33.53 19.93
N LEU A 662 1.28 34.38 20.38
CA LEU A 662 0.70 35.47 19.59
C LEU A 662 1.57 36.74 19.70
N CYS A 663 2.04 37.24 18.56
CA CYS A 663 2.89 38.42 18.47
C CYS A 663 2.55 39.30 17.25
#